data_8aa33f9302c8c3ee43015ebc143bdc00
#
_entry.id   8aa33f9302c8c3ee43015ebc143bdc00
#
_cell.length_a   1.000
_cell.length_b   1.000
_cell.length_c   1.000
_cell.angle_alpha   90.00
_cell.angle_beta   90.00
_cell.angle_gamma   90.00
#
_symmetry.space_group_name_H-M   'P 1'
#
loop_
_entity.id
_entity.type
_entity.pdbx_description
1 polymer ?
#
loop_
_entity_poly.entity_id
_entity_poly.type
_entity_poly.pdbx_seq_one_letter_code
_entity_poly.pdbx_strand_id
1 'polypeptide(L)'
;MQTKPYKYNDMNKFNLLLVSTVLGTMSVGAVAPRGVDRANLDPSVRPQDDFYDYACGGWMKANPLSDEFSRFGTFDQLAELNRSQVYELVTGLDASKAAKGSNTQKIGDLFALGMDSVRLNREGAAPLAADLAVIASTPREKVIELMATMPGIDAFFGTGVEADMMNSSMNEMYWQQGGLGMGDRDYYLEDSEHAKAVREAYKNYLLTVAKLAGYSEADAKRLVNNTMEIETALAKAAMSREELRDPAASYNPMTIAELATRYPSVDLRRYFSLQGINDIDRLIVGQPKSLAAVDSIIANASEQALRDYLAAGYISSAASFLGDDFINANFDFAKVRSGIKQMQPRWKRALSVPNGMLGEALGQLYVEKYFPATSKEKMVTLVENLRTALGQHIDNLTWMSDETKAKAHEKLDAFSVKVGYPDKWRDYSGLIVDPKKSYWENVQQAILFNMNYNLSDFHKPVDRERWFMSPQTVNAYYNPLTNEICFPAGILQAPYFNPDADDAENYGAIGVVIGHEMTHGFDDQGRQFDKDGNLANWWTEADAKAFNELAEKLADQFDQIIVAGDTHANGHFTLGENIADQGGLRVSHTAYHNSLKGKKAETIDGFTPDQRFYLSYANVWAGNIREAEILSRTKSDPHSLGRWRVNATLRNIEPFFEAFDIKAGDKMFRPVAERVVIW
;
A
#
# COMPACT_ATOMS: atom_id res chain seq x y z
N MET A 1 -15.83 -52.20 -20.38
CA MET A 1 -14.58 -51.51 -20.74
C MET A 1 -14.15 -50.68 -19.56
N GLN A 2 -13.05 -51.12 -18.94
CA GLN A 2 -12.51 -50.50 -17.71
C GLN A 2 -11.75 -49.23 -18.07
N THR A 3 -12.13 -48.09 -17.53
CA THR A 3 -11.33 -46.84 -17.58
C THR A 3 -10.35 -46.83 -16.42
N LYS A 4 -9.03 -46.84 -16.76
CA LYS A 4 -7.92 -46.70 -15.80
C LYS A 4 -7.90 -45.28 -15.21
N PRO A 5 -7.56 -45.10 -13.90
CA PRO A 5 -7.38 -43.78 -13.31
C PRO A 5 -6.08 -43.14 -13.81
N TYR A 6 -6.18 -41.88 -14.23
CA TYR A 6 -5.04 -41.04 -14.60
C TYR A 6 -4.24 -40.73 -13.34
N LYS A 7 -2.95 -41.03 -13.37
CA LYS A 7 -2.00 -40.75 -12.28
C LYS A 7 -1.58 -39.30 -12.32
N TYR A 8 -1.62 -38.66 -11.15
CA TYR A 8 -1.30 -37.27 -10.81
C TYR A 8 0.13 -36.77 -11.19
N ASN A 9 0.98 -37.64 -11.76
CA ASN A 9 2.39 -37.34 -12.01
C ASN A 9 2.72 -36.71 -13.37
N ASP A 10 1.78 -36.55 -14.29
CA ASP A 10 2.09 -36.06 -15.64
C ASP A 10 1.80 -34.57 -15.84
N MET A 11 1.10 -33.91 -14.93
CA MET A 11 0.85 -32.45 -15.01
C MET A 11 2.03 -31.58 -14.58
N ASN A 12 2.94 -32.11 -13.76
CA ASN A 12 4.09 -31.34 -13.27
C ASN A 12 5.23 -31.13 -14.30
N LYS A 13 5.24 -31.87 -15.40
CA LYS A 13 6.30 -31.72 -16.43
C LYS A 13 6.00 -30.68 -17.49
N PHE A 14 4.73 -30.32 -17.72
CA PHE A 14 4.38 -29.34 -18.75
C PHE A 14 4.39 -27.90 -18.21
N ASN A 15 4.11 -27.68 -16.93
CA ASN A 15 4.15 -26.34 -16.33
C ASN A 15 5.57 -25.86 -15.92
N LEU A 16 6.53 -26.78 -15.74
CA LEU A 16 7.93 -26.39 -15.48
C LEU A 16 8.65 -25.83 -16.71
N LEU A 17 8.19 -26.15 -17.92
CA LEU A 17 8.83 -25.67 -19.16
C LEU A 17 8.35 -24.26 -19.59
N LEU A 18 7.21 -23.77 -19.10
CA LEU A 18 6.71 -22.43 -19.42
C LEU A 18 7.17 -21.36 -18.42
N VAL A 19 7.55 -21.75 -17.18
CA VAL A 19 8.14 -20.83 -16.19
C VAL A 19 9.62 -20.58 -16.48
N SER A 20 10.29 -21.51 -17.17
CA SER A 20 11.73 -21.39 -17.50
C SER A 20 12.06 -20.51 -18.71
N THR A 21 11.06 -20.02 -19.46
CA THR A 21 11.30 -19.18 -20.66
C THR A 21 11.10 -17.68 -20.43
N VAL A 22 10.61 -17.26 -19.24
CA VAL A 22 10.56 -15.84 -18.86
C VAL A 22 11.60 -15.50 -17.78
N LEU A 23 12.11 -16.49 -17.08
CA LEU A 23 13.32 -16.38 -16.28
C LEU A 23 14.52 -16.60 -17.23
N GLY A 24 14.85 -15.58 -18.00
CA GLY A 24 16.16 -15.49 -18.64
C GLY A 24 17.20 -15.67 -17.53
N THR A 25 17.80 -16.87 -17.50
CA THR A 25 18.98 -17.29 -16.74
C THR A 25 19.55 -16.23 -15.78
N MET A 26 18.91 -15.96 -14.67
CA MET A 26 19.66 -15.48 -13.51
C MET A 26 20.34 -16.73 -12.93
N SER A 27 21.57 -16.96 -13.37
CA SER A 27 22.46 -17.94 -12.74
C SER A 27 22.61 -17.52 -11.29
N VAL A 28 22.15 -18.36 -10.36
CA VAL A 28 22.55 -18.29 -8.95
C VAL A 28 24.08 -18.40 -8.94
N GLY A 29 24.77 -17.26 -8.77
CA GLY A 29 26.23 -17.23 -8.76
C GLY A 29 26.89 -16.10 -9.58
N ALA A 30 26.17 -15.28 -10.31
CA ALA A 30 26.75 -14.06 -10.85
C ALA A 30 26.91 -13.05 -9.71
N VAL A 31 28.17 -12.75 -9.35
CA VAL A 31 28.49 -11.59 -8.52
C VAL A 31 27.84 -10.39 -9.20
N ALA A 32 26.94 -9.68 -8.50
CA ALA A 32 26.32 -8.48 -9.06
C ALA A 32 27.45 -7.53 -9.50
N PRO A 33 27.38 -6.95 -10.70
CA PRO A 33 28.44 -6.08 -11.18
C PRO A 33 28.67 -4.95 -10.19
N ARG A 34 29.94 -4.66 -9.86
CA ARG A 34 30.29 -3.42 -9.17
C ARG A 34 30.15 -2.29 -10.18
N GLY A 35 29.23 -1.38 -9.94
CA GLY A 35 29.01 -0.24 -10.80
C GLY A 35 27.65 -0.22 -11.49
N VAL A 36 27.34 0.89 -12.13
CA VAL A 36 26.07 1.13 -12.84
C VAL A 36 25.90 0.13 -13.99
N ASP A 37 24.76 -0.54 -14.05
CA ASP A 37 24.41 -1.32 -15.23
C ASP A 37 24.11 -0.38 -16.42
N ARG A 38 25.08 -0.27 -17.32
CA ARG A 38 24.96 0.58 -18.51
C ARG A 38 23.82 0.19 -19.45
N ALA A 39 23.32 -1.04 -19.37
CA ALA A 39 22.18 -1.48 -20.18
C ALA A 39 20.88 -0.75 -19.76
N ASN A 40 20.82 -0.22 -18.56
CA ASN A 40 19.68 0.56 -18.07
C ASN A 40 19.64 1.97 -18.67
N LEU A 41 20.76 2.49 -19.19
CA LEU A 41 20.89 3.84 -19.71
C LEU A 41 20.36 3.97 -21.13
N ASP A 42 19.84 5.16 -21.46
CA ASP A 42 19.62 5.58 -22.85
C ASP A 42 20.59 6.71 -23.22
N PRO A 43 21.74 6.42 -23.82
CA PRO A 43 22.74 7.42 -24.17
C PRO A 43 22.30 8.38 -25.30
N SER A 44 21.15 8.15 -25.94
CA SER A 44 20.57 9.08 -26.91
C SER A 44 19.90 10.29 -26.26
N VAL A 45 19.61 10.22 -24.96
CA VAL A 45 19.02 11.28 -24.14
C VAL A 45 20.13 11.98 -23.36
N ARG A 46 20.12 13.32 -23.35
CA ARG A 46 21.05 14.07 -22.50
C ARG A 46 20.55 14.08 -21.05
N PRO A 47 21.38 13.76 -20.05
CA PRO A 47 20.98 13.81 -18.65
C PRO A 47 20.53 15.21 -18.20
N GLN A 48 20.99 16.27 -18.88
CA GLN A 48 20.61 17.66 -18.63
C GLN A 48 19.20 18.00 -19.14
N ASP A 49 18.65 17.20 -20.08
CA ASP A 49 17.33 17.44 -20.65
C ASP A 49 16.24 16.60 -20.00
N ASP A 50 16.53 15.30 -19.73
CA ASP A 50 15.65 14.37 -19.07
C ASP A 50 16.47 13.27 -18.38
N PHE A 51 16.64 13.41 -17.06
CA PHE A 51 17.50 12.49 -16.33
C PHE A 51 16.86 11.10 -16.16
N TYR A 52 15.53 11.05 -16.03
CA TYR A 52 14.84 9.76 -15.91
C TYR A 52 14.97 8.93 -17.18
N ASP A 53 14.72 9.53 -18.35
CA ASP A 53 14.86 8.81 -19.62
C ASP A 53 16.32 8.44 -19.91
N TYR A 54 17.29 9.30 -19.53
CA TYR A 54 18.71 8.96 -19.63
C TYR A 54 19.07 7.76 -18.77
N ALA A 55 18.69 7.78 -17.49
CA ALA A 55 19.07 6.76 -16.49
C ALA A 55 18.32 5.44 -16.63
N CYS A 56 17.04 5.48 -17.06
CA CYS A 56 16.12 4.35 -17.05
C CYS A 56 15.66 3.90 -18.44
N GLY A 57 15.96 4.66 -19.50
CA GLY A 57 15.42 4.41 -20.85
C GLY A 57 15.81 3.07 -21.44
N GLY A 58 17.01 2.59 -21.17
CA GLY A 58 17.45 1.23 -21.56
C GLY A 58 16.66 0.14 -20.82
N TRP A 59 16.51 0.30 -19.49
CA TRP A 59 15.71 -0.61 -18.69
C TRP A 59 14.26 -0.67 -19.18
N MET A 60 13.63 0.49 -19.40
CA MET A 60 12.25 0.58 -19.88
C MET A 60 12.05 -0.09 -21.26
N LYS A 61 13.01 0.04 -22.15
CA LYS A 61 13.00 -0.61 -23.47
C LYS A 61 13.17 -2.14 -23.34
N ALA A 62 14.01 -2.59 -22.42
CA ALA A 62 14.25 -4.02 -22.16
C ALA A 62 13.08 -4.70 -21.45
N ASN A 63 12.24 -3.94 -20.71
CA ASN A 63 11.13 -4.43 -19.91
C ASN A 63 9.79 -3.79 -20.34
N PRO A 64 9.31 -4.05 -21.58
CA PRO A 64 8.04 -3.53 -22.02
C PRO A 64 6.90 -4.10 -21.16
N LEU A 65 5.82 -3.32 -20.98
CA LEU A 65 4.65 -3.78 -20.23
C LEU A 65 4.02 -5.00 -20.87
N SER A 66 4.02 -6.11 -20.13
CA SER A 66 3.20 -7.26 -20.49
C SER A 66 1.71 -6.96 -20.26
N ASP A 67 0.83 -7.77 -20.84
CA ASP A 67 -0.61 -7.56 -20.71
C ASP A 67 -1.13 -7.85 -19.28
N GLU A 68 -0.36 -8.55 -18.45
CA GLU A 68 -0.67 -8.83 -17.04
C GLU A 68 -0.50 -7.62 -16.10
N PHE A 69 0.15 -6.55 -16.57
CA PHE A 69 0.48 -5.41 -15.73
C PHE A 69 -0.11 -4.10 -16.27
N SER A 70 -0.68 -3.29 -15.40
CA SER A 70 -1.02 -1.89 -15.69
C SER A 70 0.19 -0.98 -15.53
N ARG A 71 1.15 -1.36 -14.68
CA ARG A 71 2.48 -0.79 -14.52
C ARG A 71 3.50 -1.90 -14.24
N PHE A 72 4.75 -1.68 -14.61
CA PHE A 72 5.84 -2.59 -14.27
C PHE A 72 7.13 -1.78 -14.13
N GLY A 73 7.73 -1.81 -12.97
CA GLY A 73 8.97 -1.13 -12.63
C GLY A 73 9.90 -2.04 -11.82
N THR A 74 10.99 -1.46 -11.33
CA THR A 74 11.97 -2.19 -10.50
C THR A 74 11.36 -2.67 -9.18
N PHE A 75 10.42 -1.93 -8.59
CA PHE A 75 9.61 -2.40 -7.45
C PHE A 75 8.79 -3.64 -7.80
N ASP A 76 8.11 -3.60 -8.95
CA ASP A 76 7.29 -4.72 -9.39
C ASP A 76 8.15 -5.93 -9.75
N GLN A 77 9.34 -5.70 -10.33
CA GLN A 77 10.31 -6.76 -10.63
C GLN A 77 10.78 -7.48 -9.34
N LEU A 78 11.12 -6.73 -8.30
CA LEU A 78 11.49 -7.30 -7.01
C LEU A 78 10.30 -7.99 -6.33
N ALA A 79 9.10 -7.42 -6.42
CA ALA A 79 7.88 -8.03 -5.89
C ALA A 79 7.56 -9.37 -6.60
N GLU A 80 7.80 -9.47 -7.91
CA GLU A 80 7.66 -10.74 -8.65
C GLU A 80 8.71 -11.78 -8.25
N LEU A 81 9.95 -11.35 -8.00
CA LEU A 81 10.98 -12.24 -7.45
C LEU A 81 10.55 -12.79 -6.08
N ASN A 82 10.13 -11.91 -5.16
CA ASN A 82 9.66 -12.32 -3.83
C ASN A 82 8.43 -13.23 -3.93
N ARG A 83 7.51 -12.93 -4.83
CA ARG A 83 6.34 -13.79 -5.08
C ARG A 83 6.75 -15.19 -5.55
N SER A 84 7.74 -15.27 -6.42
CA SER A 84 8.28 -16.56 -6.87
C SER A 84 8.97 -17.33 -5.74
N GLN A 85 9.70 -16.63 -4.87
CA GLN A 85 10.33 -17.22 -3.68
C GLN A 85 9.27 -17.74 -2.69
N VAL A 86 8.21 -16.95 -2.41
CA VAL A 86 7.09 -17.37 -1.57
C VAL A 86 6.32 -18.54 -2.21
N TYR A 87 6.13 -18.53 -3.52
CA TYR A 87 5.53 -19.65 -4.25
C TYR A 87 6.35 -20.95 -4.10
N GLU A 88 7.67 -20.87 -4.22
CA GLU A 88 8.56 -22.01 -3.98
C GLU A 88 8.42 -22.56 -2.55
N LEU A 89 8.38 -21.67 -1.55
CA LEU A 89 8.13 -22.06 -0.15
C LEU A 89 6.81 -22.79 0.00
N VAL A 90 5.70 -22.20 -0.48
CA VAL A 90 4.36 -22.77 -0.32
C VAL A 90 4.18 -24.09 -1.03
N THR A 91 4.72 -24.22 -2.25
CA THR A 91 4.65 -25.48 -3.01
C THR A 91 5.59 -26.56 -2.48
N GLY A 92 6.63 -26.17 -1.73
CA GLY A 92 7.51 -27.09 -1.01
C GLY A 92 6.91 -27.62 0.30
N LEU A 93 5.81 -27.06 0.80
CA LEU A 93 5.13 -27.54 2.01
C LEU A 93 4.36 -28.84 1.74
N ASP A 94 4.52 -29.83 2.63
CA ASP A 94 3.69 -31.03 2.61
C ASP A 94 2.49 -30.86 3.56
N ALA A 95 1.49 -30.06 3.12
CA ALA A 95 0.29 -29.79 3.90
C ALA A 95 -0.48 -31.07 4.25
N SER A 96 -0.41 -32.10 3.41
CA SER A 96 -1.11 -33.37 3.62
C SER A 96 -0.58 -34.17 4.82
N LYS A 97 0.68 -33.96 5.19
CA LYS A 97 1.34 -34.59 6.35
C LYS A 97 1.45 -33.64 7.55
N ALA A 98 1.11 -32.39 7.38
CA ALA A 98 1.20 -31.39 8.43
C ALA A 98 0.20 -31.67 9.56
N ALA A 99 0.58 -31.36 10.79
CA ALA A 99 -0.33 -31.45 11.93
C ALA A 99 -1.54 -30.53 11.71
N LYS A 100 -2.73 -31.03 12.02
CA LYS A 100 -3.97 -30.24 11.94
C LYS A 100 -3.85 -28.99 12.80
N GLY A 101 -4.16 -27.83 12.22
CA GLY A 101 -4.08 -26.53 12.89
C GLY A 101 -2.68 -25.89 12.88
N SER A 102 -1.67 -26.54 12.29
CA SER A 102 -0.35 -25.92 12.08
C SER A 102 -0.40 -24.86 11.00
N ASN A 103 0.54 -23.90 11.03
CA ASN A 103 0.66 -22.89 9.98
C ASN A 103 0.90 -23.53 8.60
N THR A 104 1.68 -24.61 8.54
CA THR A 104 1.93 -25.37 7.31
C THR A 104 0.62 -25.89 6.69
N GLN A 105 -0.27 -26.50 7.50
CA GLN A 105 -1.58 -26.97 7.03
C GLN A 105 -2.44 -25.81 6.53
N LYS A 106 -2.52 -24.71 7.30
CA LYS A 106 -3.37 -23.56 6.95
C LYS A 106 -2.93 -22.90 5.66
N ILE A 107 -1.64 -22.65 5.50
CA ILE A 107 -1.05 -22.06 4.30
C ILE A 107 -1.30 -22.93 3.08
N GLY A 108 -0.98 -24.23 3.21
CA GLY A 108 -1.12 -25.17 2.09
C GLY A 108 -2.57 -25.40 1.68
N ASP A 109 -3.49 -25.53 2.62
CA ASP A 109 -4.91 -25.72 2.34
C ASP A 109 -5.56 -24.48 1.72
N LEU A 110 -5.26 -23.27 2.19
CA LEU A 110 -5.74 -22.02 1.56
C LEU A 110 -5.24 -21.89 0.14
N PHE A 111 -3.96 -22.17 -0.09
CA PHE A 111 -3.39 -22.15 -1.44
C PHE A 111 -4.06 -23.20 -2.34
N ALA A 112 -4.21 -24.42 -1.88
CA ALA A 112 -4.83 -25.51 -2.62
C ALA A 112 -6.30 -25.21 -2.99
N LEU A 113 -7.08 -24.63 -2.07
CA LEU A 113 -8.45 -24.18 -2.34
C LEU A 113 -8.50 -23.13 -3.45
N GLY A 114 -7.61 -22.14 -3.43
CA GLY A 114 -7.53 -21.12 -4.49
C GLY A 114 -7.09 -21.68 -5.86
N MET A 115 -6.32 -22.78 -5.86
CA MET A 115 -5.87 -23.47 -7.08
C MET A 115 -6.94 -24.38 -7.68
N ASP A 116 -7.93 -24.87 -6.92
CA ASP A 116 -8.94 -25.84 -7.37
C ASP A 116 -10.07 -25.17 -8.16
N SER A 117 -9.75 -24.74 -9.40
CA SER A 117 -10.74 -24.14 -10.30
C SER A 117 -11.94 -25.05 -10.62
N VAL A 118 -11.74 -26.35 -10.64
CA VAL A 118 -12.81 -27.32 -10.91
C VAL A 118 -13.85 -27.27 -9.80
N ARG A 119 -13.40 -27.25 -8.55
CA ARG A 119 -14.26 -27.12 -7.39
C ARG A 119 -14.93 -25.74 -7.34
N LEU A 120 -14.19 -24.67 -7.51
CA LEU A 120 -14.72 -23.30 -7.50
C LEU A 120 -15.81 -23.09 -8.56
N ASN A 121 -15.59 -23.58 -9.77
CA ASN A 121 -16.59 -23.49 -10.85
C ASN A 121 -17.82 -24.36 -10.58
N ARG A 122 -17.64 -25.53 -9.98
CA ARG A 122 -18.78 -26.40 -9.58
C ARG A 122 -19.59 -25.80 -8.44
N GLU A 123 -18.95 -25.18 -7.45
CA GLU A 123 -19.62 -24.52 -6.35
C GLU A 123 -20.32 -23.22 -6.77
N GLY A 124 -19.74 -22.49 -7.73
CA GLY A 124 -20.31 -21.25 -8.28
C GLY A 124 -20.71 -20.27 -7.18
N ALA A 125 -22.00 -19.88 -7.16
CA ALA A 125 -22.58 -18.98 -6.16
C ALA A 125 -23.08 -19.68 -4.89
N ALA A 126 -23.04 -21.01 -4.80
CA ALA A 126 -23.60 -21.75 -3.67
C ALA A 126 -23.04 -21.29 -2.31
N PRO A 127 -21.74 -20.93 -2.16
CA PRO A 127 -21.22 -20.41 -0.90
C PRO A 127 -21.86 -19.12 -0.39
N LEU A 128 -22.52 -18.35 -1.29
CA LEU A 128 -23.17 -17.09 -0.92
C LEU A 128 -24.63 -17.28 -0.43
N ALA A 129 -25.27 -18.40 -0.77
CA ALA A 129 -26.71 -18.55 -0.70
C ALA A 129 -27.30 -18.32 0.71
N ALA A 130 -26.65 -18.85 1.76
CA ALA A 130 -27.13 -18.70 3.13
C ALA A 130 -27.06 -17.25 3.60
N ASP A 131 -25.95 -16.58 3.36
CA ASP A 131 -25.72 -15.20 3.80
C ASP A 131 -26.61 -14.22 3.01
N LEU A 132 -26.77 -14.42 1.70
CA LEU A 132 -27.69 -13.63 0.88
C LEU A 132 -29.14 -13.77 1.31
N ALA A 133 -29.57 -14.96 1.77
CA ALA A 133 -30.90 -15.14 2.34
C ALA A 133 -31.10 -14.37 3.65
N VAL A 134 -30.08 -14.30 4.49
CA VAL A 134 -30.06 -13.45 5.71
C VAL A 134 -30.15 -11.98 5.31
N ILE A 135 -29.30 -11.51 4.39
CA ILE A 135 -29.33 -10.12 3.90
C ILE A 135 -30.71 -9.77 3.34
N ALA A 136 -31.30 -10.63 2.51
CA ALA A 136 -32.60 -10.39 1.87
C ALA A 136 -33.76 -10.29 2.88
N SER A 137 -33.64 -10.85 4.07
CA SER A 137 -34.66 -10.79 5.13
C SER A 137 -34.36 -9.78 6.23
N THR A 138 -33.21 -9.11 6.21
CA THR A 138 -32.75 -8.18 7.25
C THR A 138 -33.64 -6.91 7.23
N PRO A 139 -34.33 -6.57 8.37
CA PRO A 139 -35.07 -5.33 8.46
C PRO A 139 -34.09 -4.15 8.74
N ARG A 140 -34.55 -2.94 8.49
CA ARG A 140 -33.74 -1.70 8.61
C ARG A 140 -32.96 -1.62 9.93
N GLU A 141 -33.63 -1.87 11.04
CA GLU A 141 -33.07 -1.77 12.39
C GLU A 141 -31.99 -2.82 12.69
N LYS A 142 -31.80 -3.82 11.81
CA LYS A 142 -30.79 -4.85 11.94
C LYS A 142 -29.60 -4.69 10.97
N VAL A 143 -29.61 -3.67 10.11
CA VAL A 143 -28.55 -3.45 9.14
C VAL A 143 -27.18 -3.33 9.81
N ILE A 144 -27.07 -2.52 10.86
CA ILE A 144 -25.81 -2.32 11.61
C ILE A 144 -25.41 -3.58 12.38
N GLU A 145 -26.37 -4.34 12.93
CA GLU A 145 -26.09 -5.60 13.60
C GLU A 145 -25.56 -6.65 12.60
N LEU A 146 -26.09 -6.67 11.38
CA LEU A 146 -25.62 -7.58 10.34
C LEU A 146 -24.18 -7.29 9.93
N MET A 147 -23.83 -6.01 9.75
CA MET A 147 -22.45 -5.60 9.48
C MET A 147 -21.47 -6.04 10.58
N ALA A 148 -21.91 -6.00 11.85
CA ALA A 148 -21.08 -6.42 12.97
C ALA A 148 -20.83 -7.93 13.01
N THR A 149 -21.70 -8.75 12.43
CA THR A 149 -21.71 -10.21 12.64
C THR A 149 -21.46 -11.04 11.39
N MET A 150 -21.53 -10.45 10.20
CA MET A 150 -21.33 -11.15 8.92
C MET A 150 -19.99 -10.71 8.27
N PRO A 151 -18.93 -11.52 8.39
CA PRO A 151 -17.66 -11.22 7.76
C PRO A 151 -17.77 -11.15 6.24
N GLY A 152 -17.16 -10.14 5.64
CA GLY A 152 -17.17 -9.92 4.19
C GLY A 152 -18.24 -8.95 3.70
N ILE A 153 -19.09 -8.40 4.56
CA ILE A 153 -19.89 -7.23 4.20
C ILE A 153 -18.97 -6.00 4.18
N ASP A 154 -18.76 -5.43 3.00
CA ASP A 154 -18.11 -4.13 2.83
C ASP A 154 -19.18 -3.09 2.51
N ALA A 155 -19.54 -2.29 3.50
CA ALA A 155 -20.64 -1.33 3.40
C ALA A 155 -20.46 -0.17 4.38
N PHE A 156 -20.99 0.97 4.06
CA PHE A 156 -21.10 2.19 4.86
C PHE A 156 -19.83 2.74 5.51
N PHE A 157 -19.13 1.96 6.34
CA PHE A 157 -17.99 2.44 7.13
C PHE A 157 -17.05 1.29 7.55
N GLY A 158 -15.85 1.67 7.98
CA GLY A 158 -14.91 0.80 8.66
C GLY A 158 -14.73 1.17 10.14
N THR A 159 -14.36 0.19 10.96
CA THR A 159 -13.92 0.40 12.35
C THR A 159 -12.64 -0.37 12.61
N GLY A 160 -11.79 0.17 13.48
CA GLY A 160 -10.56 -0.48 13.87
C GLY A 160 -9.97 0.11 15.13
N VAL A 161 -9.09 -0.66 15.76
CA VAL A 161 -8.34 -0.23 16.95
C VAL A 161 -6.94 0.19 16.50
N GLU A 162 -6.58 1.41 16.84
CA GLU A 162 -5.28 2.03 16.57
C GLU A 162 -4.81 2.79 17.80
N ALA A 163 -3.54 3.23 17.82
CA ALA A 163 -3.07 4.11 18.89
C ALA A 163 -3.88 5.43 18.89
N ASP A 164 -4.26 5.91 20.07
CA ASP A 164 -4.92 7.20 20.22
C ASP A 164 -3.96 8.31 19.82
N MET A 165 -4.29 9.11 18.81
CA MET A 165 -3.45 10.20 18.32
C MET A 165 -3.08 11.23 19.41
N MET A 166 -3.92 11.39 20.45
CA MET A 166 -3.62 12.29 21.58
C MET A 166 -2.98 11.59 22.76
N ASN A 167 -2.92 10.26 22.75
CA ASN A 167 -2.27 9.44 23.78
C ASN A 167 -1.73 8.14 23.14
N SER A 168 -0.67 8.25 22.39
CA SER A 168 -0.08 7.18 21.59
C SER A 168 0.43 5.96 22.37
N SER A 169 0.36 6.03 23.71
CA SER A 169 0.67 4.88 24.58
C SER A 169 -0.49 3.89 24.73
N MET A 170 -1.72 4.29 24.36
CA MET A 170 -2.94 3.51 24.50
C MET A 170 -3.66 3.37 23.16
N ASN A 171 -4.28 2.22 22.97
CA ASN A 171 -5.12 1.99 21.80
C ASN A 171 -6.55 2.48 22.04
N GLU A 172 -7.17 3.01 20.97
CA GLU A 172 -8.53 3.51 20.97
C GLU A 172 -9.32 2.98 19.77
N MET A 173 -10.65 3.04 19.81
CA MET A 173 -11.51 2.66 18.70
C MET A 173 -11.70 3.83 17.73
N TYR A 174 -11.52 3.56 16.43
CA TYR A 174 -11.76 4.51 15.35
C TYR A 174 -12.95 4.08 14.49
N TRP A 175 -13.66 5.09 13.99
CA TRP A 175 -14.67 4.98 12.95
C TRP A 175 -14.20 5.76 11.72
N GLN A 176 -14.25 5.15 10.54
CA GLN A 176 -13.78 5.75 9.30
C GLN A 176 -14.80 5.58 8.17
N GLN A 177 -14.83 6.58 7.25
CA GLN A 177 -15.67 6.52 6.06
C GLN A 177 -15.32 5.30 5.20
N GLY A 178 -16.33 4.71 4.55
CA GLY A 178 -16.18 3.52 3.71
C GLY A 178 -17.36 3.30 2.79
N GLY A 179 -17.45 2.09 2.24
CA GLY A 179 -18.60 1.63 1.47
C GLY A 179 -18.69 2.19 0.04
N LEU A 180 -17.56 2.56 -0.57
CA LEU A 180 -17.47 3.02 -1.95
C LEU A 180 -16.83 1.93 -2.84
N GLY A 181 -17.63 1.19 -3.59
CA GLY A 181 -17.15 0.05 -4.38
C GLY A 181 -16.20 0.39 -5.54
N MET A 182 -16.16 1.65 -6.01
CA MET A 182 -15.15 2.14 -6.96
C MET A 182 -13.85 2.62 -6.28
N GLY A 183 -13.81 2.65 -4.93
CA GLY A 183 -12.62 2.91 -4.12
C GLY A 183 -12.31 4.38 -3.85
N ASP A 184 -12.85 5.31 -4.62
CA ASP A 184 -12.70 6.74 -4.39
C ASP A 184 -13.97 7.52 -4.73
N ARG A 185 -14.21 8.62 -3.98
CA ARG A 185 -15.38 9.49 -4.16
C ARG A 185 -15.43 10.15 -5.53
N ASP A 186 -14.29 10.49 -6.09
CA ASP A 186 -14.19 11.26 -7.33
C ASP A 186 -14.73 10.47 -8.53
N TYR A 187 -14.66 9.14 -8.51
CA TYR A 187 -15.32 8.32 -9.52
C TYR A 187 -16.84 8.50 -9.57
N TYR A 188 -17.48 8.90 -8.46
CA TYR A 188 -18.93 9.18 -8.39
C TYR A 188 -19.27 10.61 -8.77
N LEU A 189 -18.39 11.57 -8.52
CA LEU A 189 -18.67 12.99 -8.55
C LEU A 189 -18.12 13.72 -9.77
N GLU A 190 -17.00 13.26 -10.34
CA GLU A 190 -16.38 13.89 -11.48
C GLU A 190 -17.11 13.61 -12.80
N ASP A 191 -17.00 14.56 -13.73
CA ASP A 191 -17.57 14.46 -15.09
C ASP A 191 -16.49 14.16 -16.17
N SER A 192 -15.32 13.66 -15.75
CA SER A 192 -14.26 13.23 -16.66
C SER A 192 -14.67 11.97 -17.44
N GLU A 193 -14.18 11.79 -18.66
CA GLU A 193 -14.48 10.63 -19.49
C GLU A 193 -14.01 9.33 -18.82
N HIS A 194 -12.86 9.36 -18.13
CA HIS A 194 -12.38 8.21 -17.38
C HIS A 194 -13.32 7.84 -16.21
N ALA A 195 -13.75 8.82 -15.41
CA ALA A 195 -14.68 8.56 -14.31
C ALA A 195 -16.03 8.01 -14.81
N LYS A 196 -16.55 8.54 -15.93
CA LYS A 196 -17.76 8.01 -16.59
C LYS A 196 -17.58 6.55 -17.03
N ALA A 197 -16.45 6.25 -17.67
CA ALA A 197 -16.15 4.88 -18.11
C ALA A 197 -16.04 3.91 -16.93
N VAL A 198 -15.39 4.30 -15.84
CA VAL A 198 -15.27 3.50 -14.61
C VAL A 198 -16.65 3.26 -13.98
N ARG A 199 -17.54 4.30 -13.90
CA ARG A 199 -18.92 4.13 -13.40
C ARG A 199 -19.73 3.14 -14.22
N GLU A 200 -19.67 3.23 -15.54
CA GLU A 200 -20.40 2.29 -16.40
C GLU A 200 -19.85 0.86 -16.29
N ALA A 201 -18.53 0.70 -16.24
CA ALA A 201 -17.92 -0.59 -16.01
C ALA A 201 -18.31 -1.19 -14.65
N TYR A 202 -18.38 -0.38 -13.60
CA TYR A 202 -18.82 -0.79 -12.27
C TYR A 202 -20.29 -1.24 -12.25
N LYS A 203 -21.19 -0.48 -12.87
CA LYS A 203 -22.60 -0.88 -13.00
C LYS A 203 -22.75 -2.22 -13.73
N ASN A 204 -21.99 -2.42 -14.81
CA ASN A 204 -21.99 -3.68 -15.56
C ASN A 204 -21.41 -4.83 -14.72
N TYR A 205 -20.38 -4.59 -13.94
CA TYR A 205 -19.83 -5.54 -12.97
C TYR A 205 -20.89 -5.96 -11.96
N LEU A 206 -21.52 -5.01 -11.26
CA LEU A 206 -22.58 -5.28 -10.27
C LEU A 206 -23.73 -6.07 -10.88
N LEU A 207 -24.20 -5.66 -12.08
CA LEU A 207 -25.26 -6.37 -12.80
C LEU A 207 -24.88 -7.84 -13.06
N THR A 208 -23.65 -8.06 -13.51
CA THR A 208 -23.15 -9.40 -13.85
C THR A 208 -23.05 -10.27 -12.60
N VAL A 209 -22.40 -9.80 -11.53
CA VAL A 209 -22.21 -10.61 -10.32
C VAL A 209 -23.53 -10.86 -9.58
N ALA A 210 -24.48 -9.92 -9.60
CA ALA A 210 -25.81 -10.14 -9.05
C ALA A 210 -26.55 -11.25 -9.81
N LYS A 211 -26.50 -11.26 -11.14
CA LYS A 211 -27.10 -12.34 -11.95
C LYS A 211 -26.43 -13.69 -11.69
N LEU A 212 -25.12 -13.74 -11.60
CA LEU A 212 -24.36 -14.94 -11.21
C LEU A 212 -24.75 -15.44 -9.83
N ALA A 213 -25.06 -14.52 -8.90
CA ALA A 213 -25.55 -14.84 -7.54
C ALA A 213 -27.03 -15.27 -7.50
N GLY A 214 -27.73 -15.35 -8.66
CA GLY A 214 -29.10 -15.86 -8.78
C GLY A 214 -30.20 -14.79 -8.79
N TYR A 215 -29.86 -13.50 -8.82
CA TYR A 215 -30.87 -12.44 -8.98
C TYR A 215 -31.49 -12.46 -10.38
N SER A 216 -32.80 -12.18 -10.47
CA SER A 216 -33.44 -11.96 -11.77
C SER A 216 -32.88 -10.71 -12.47
N GLU A 217 -33.05 -10.58 -13.77
CA GLU A 217 -32.63 -9.37 -14.51
C GLU A 217 -33.22 -8.08 -13.92
N ALA A 218 -34.47 -8.11 -13.48
CA ALA A 218 -35.14 -6.96 -12.86
C ALA A 218 -34.57 -6.64 -11.48
N ASP A 219 -34.33 -7.66 -10.67
CA ASP A 219 -33.76 -7.49 -9.31
C ASP A 219 -32.30 -7.05 -9.36
N ALA A 220 -31.52 -7.58 -10.30
CA ALA A 220 -30.13 -7.17 -10.50
C ALA A 220 -30.04 -5.70 -10.93
N LYS A 221 -30.90 -5.24 -11.84
CA LYS A 221 -30.98 -3.82 -12.23
C LYS A 221 -31.38 -2.92 -11.05
N ARG A 222 -32.34 -3.35 -10.24
CA ARG A 222 -32.73 -2.64 -9.01
C ARG A 222 -31.57 -2.55 -8.05
N LEU A 223 -30.85 -3.65 -7.80
CA LEU A 223 -29.66 -3.69 -6.96
C LEU A 223 -28.61 -2.68 -7.44
N VAL A 224 -28.29 -2.66 -8.74
CA VAL A 224 -27.35 -1.69 -9.31
C VAL A 224 -27.78 -0.25 -9.04
N ASN A 225 -29.06 0.07 -9.30
CA ASN A 225 -29.57 1.44 -9.12
C ASN A 225 -29.51 1.87 -7.65
N ASN A 226 -29.98 1.02 -6.73
CA ASN A 226 -29.99 1.27 -5.30
C ASN A 226 -28.55 1.42 -4.75
N THR A 227 -27.64 0.58 -5.18
CA THR A 227 -26.21 0.66 -4.79
C THR A 227 -25.60 1.96 -5.27
N MET A 228 -25.77 2.33 -6.53
CA MET A 228 -25.23 3.59 -7.08
C MET A 228 -25.80 4.82 -6.40
N GLU A 229 -27.10 4.81 -6.02
CA GLU A 229 -27.74 5.91 -5.28
C GLU A 229 -27.10 6.07 -3.90
N ILE A 230 -26.98 4.99 -3.13
CA ILE A 230 -26.39 4.99 -1.79
C ILE A 230 -24.91 5.40 -1.84
N GLU A 231 -24.12 4.78 -2.70
CA GLU A 231 -22.69 5.09 -2.81
C GLU A 231 -22.44 6.54 -3.27
N THR A 232 -23.30 7.08 -4.17
CA THR A 232 -23.21 8.49 -4.55
C THR A 232 -23.53 9.43 -3.38
N ALA A 233 -24.48 9.06 -2.53
CA ALA A 233 -24.79 9.83 -1.32
C ALA A 233 -23.62 9.79 -0.31
N LEU A 234 -23.00 8.62 -0.12
CA LEU A 234 -21.80 8.47 0.69
C LEU A 234 -20.62 9.29 0.12
N ALA A 235 -20.38 9.22 -1.17
CA ALA A 235 -19.30 9.94 -1.85
C ALA A 235 -19.41 11.46 -1.68
N LYS A 236 -20.63 12.02 -1.71
CA LYS A 236 -20.86 13.46 -1.48
C LYS A 236 -20.48 13.90 -0.07
N ALA A 237 -20.59 13.02 0.91
CA ALA A 237 -20.29 13.32 2.31
C ALA A 237 -18.84 12.96 2.70
N ALA A 238 -18.20 12.12 1.92
CA ALA A 238 -16.83 11.66 2.17
C ALA A 238 -15.83 12.82 2.02
N MET A 239 -14.82 12.84 2.87
CA MET A 239 -13.64 13.68 2.71
C MET A 239 -12.84 13.22 1.48
N SER A 240 -12.25 14.19 0.77
CA SER A 240 -11.31 13.89 -0.33
C SER A 240 -9.99 13.30 0.21
N ARG A 241 -9.17 12.75 -0.69
CA ARG A 241 -7.85 12.24 -0.34
C ARG A 241 -6.95 13.34 0.23
N GLU A 242 -7.06 14.55 -0.29
CA GLU A 242 -6.36 15.73 0.26
C GLU A 242 -6.83 16.08 1.67
N GLU A 243 -8.15 16.18 1.89
CA GLU A 243 -8.72 16.49 3.22
C GLU A 243 -8.30 15.44 4.26
N LEU A 244 -8.17 14.17 3.87
CA LEU A 244 -7.73 13.08 4.75
C LEU A 244 -6.25 13.19 5.16
N ARG A 245 -5.48 14.07 4.54
CA ARG A 245 -4.08 14.30 4.90
C ARG A 245 -3.90 15.12 6.18
N ASP A 246 -4.95 15.80 6.67
CA ASP A 246 -4.89 16.50 7.94
C ASP A 246 -5.29 15.54 9.10
N PRO A 247 -4.34 15.08 9.93
CA PRO A 247 -4.63 14.20 11.06
C PRO A 247 -5.57 14.85 12.07
N ALA A 248 -5.46 16.17 12.27
CA ALA A 248 -6.30 16.90 13.23
C ALA A 248 -7.76 16.94 12.78
N ALA A 249 -8.02 17.07 11.48
CA ALA A 249 -9.38 17.02 10.92
C ALA A 249 -10.04 15.65 11.12
N SER A 250 -9.25 14.59 11.20
CA SER A 250 -9.71 13.21 11.39
C SER A 250 -9.78 12.76 12.86
N TYR A 251 -9.49 13.65 13.82
CA TYR A 251 -9.54 13.33 15.25
C TYR A 251 -10.74 13.98 15.93
N ASN A 252 -11.88 13.29 15.94
CA ASN A 252 -13.12 13.79 16.55
C ASN A 252 -13.62 12.79 17.62
N PRO A 253 -13.13 12.85 18.87
CA PRO A 253 -13.59 11.96 19.92
C PRO A 253 -15.05 12.26 20.28
N MET A 254 -15.88 11.22 20.30
CA MET A 254 -17.29 11.31 20.65
C MET A 254 -17.67 10.18 21.60
N THR A 255 -18.46 10.49 22.62
CA THR A 255 -19.01 9.45 23.50
C THR A 255 -20.11 8.65 22.80
N ILE A 256 -20.29 7.41 23.20
CA ILE A 256 -21.39 6.55 22.68
C ILE A 256 -22.76 7.18 22.94
N ALA A 257 -22.93 7.94 24.03
CA ALA A 257 -24.18 8.64 24.35
C ALA A 257 -24.45 9.81 23.37
N GLU A 258 -23.42 10.58 23.04
CA GLU A 258 -23.52 11.64 22.01
C GLU A 258 -23.82 11.06 20.64
N LEU A 259 -23.15 9.96 20.27
CA LEU A 259 -23.38 9.28 18.99
C LEU A 259 -24.80 8.75 18.89
N ALA A 260 -25.32 8.09 19.93
CA ALA A 260 -26.70 7.61 19.95
C ALA A 260 -27.74 8.74 19.85
N THR A 261 -27.41 9.94 20.35
CA THR A 261 -28.28 11.12 20.24
C THR A 261 -28.22 11.76 18.86
N ARG A 262 -27.02 11.88 18.29
CA ARG A 262 -26.78 12.56 17.01
C ARG A 262 -27.10 11.69 15.79
N TYR A 263 -26.87 10.39 15.92
CA TYR A 263 -26.95 9.41 14.83
C TYR A 263 -27.77 8.18 15.27
N PRO A 264 -29.07 8.36 15.55
CA PRO A 264 -29.91 7.33 16.20
C PRO A 264 -30.15 6.08 15.33
N SER A 265 -29.93 6.18 14.01
CA SER A 265 -30.07 5.02 13.11
C SER A 265 -28.83 4.14 13.06
N VAL A 266 -27.68 4.60 13.64
CA VAL A 266 -26.42 3.87 13.70
C VAL A 266 -26.13 3.48 15.14
N ASP A 267 -26.69 2.34 15.59
CA ASP A 267 -26.46 1.84 16.97
C ASP A 267 -25.05 1.25 17.13
N LEU A 268 -24.05 2.13 17.31
CA LEU A 268 -22.65 1.73 17.50
C LEU A 268 -22.43 0.97 18.81
N ARG A 269 -23.20 1.24 19.87
CA ARG A 269 -23.12 0.45 21.10
C ARG A 269 -23.46 -1.01 20.82
N ARG A 270 -24.56 -1.25 20.12
CA ARG A 270 -24.99 -2.58 19.74
C ARG A 270 -24.00 -3.24 18.76
N TYR A 271 -23.50 -2.46 17.79
CA TYR A 271 -22.48 -2.89 16.83
C TYR A 271 -21.25 -3.50 17.54
N PHE A 272 -20.64 -2.74 18.45
CA PHE A 272 -19.45 -3.18 19.18
C PHE A 272 -19.74 -4.30 20.20
N SER A 273 -20.90 -4.27 20.86
CA SER A 273 -21.30 -5.35 21.76
C SER A 273 -21.39 -6.70 21.05
N LEU A 274 -21.86 -6.73 19.80
CA LEU A 274 -21.91 -7.96 18.98
C LEU A 274 -20.53 -8.46 18.57
N GLN A 275 -19.54 -7.58 18.55
CA GLN A 275 -18.13 -7.93 18.33
C GLN A 275 -17.37 -8.23 19.64
N GLY A 276 -18.06 -8.29 20.78
CA GLY A 276 -17.49 -8.61 22.08
C GLY A 276 -16.94 -7.42 22.86
N ILE A 277 -17.04 -6.19 22.34
CA ILE A 277 -16.63 -4.96 23.01
C ILE A 277 -17.82 -4.37 23.75
N ASN A 278 -17.88 -4.54 25.08
CA ASN A 278 -19.03 -4.11 25.90
C ASN A 278 -18.76 -2.86 26.75
N ASP A 279 -17.52 -2.48 26.91
CA ASP A 279 -17.04 -1.39 27.77
C ASP A 279 -16.66 -0.11 26.99
N ILE A 280 -17.10 -0.03 25.72
CA ILE A 280 -16.86 1.17 24.91
C ILE A 280 -17.70 2.33 25.41
N ASP A 281 -17.06 3.41 25.82
CA ASP A 281 -17.67 4.67 26.28
C ASP A 281 -17.52 5.81 25.26
N ARG A 282 -16.45 5.78 24.47
CA ARG A 282 -16.16 6.72 23.39
C ARG A 282 -15.48 6.03 22.21
N LEU A 283 -15.42 6.71 21.08
CA LEU A 283 -14.56 6.37 19.94
C LEU A 283 -14.15 7.64 19.18
N ILE A 284 -13.16 7.52 18.33
CA ILE A 284 -12.70 8.61 17.47
C ILE A 284 -13.41 8.49 16.13
N VAL A 285 -14.23 9.48 15.79
CA VAL A 285 -14.91 9.57 14.50
C VAL A 285 -14.03 10.33 13.53
N GLY A 286 -13.46 9.63 12.56
CA GLY A 286 -12.58 10.26 11.56
C GLY A 286 -13.33 11.30 10.73
N GLN A 287 -14.52 10.98 10.27
CA GLN A 287 -15.28 11.82 9.33
C GLN A 287 -16.75 12.00 9.77
N PRO A 288 -17.05 12.97 10.66
CA PRO A 288 -18.41 13.16 11.20
C PRO A 288 -19.49 13.43 10.14
N LYS A 289 -19.15 14.08 9.01
CA LYS A 289 -20.08 14.29 7.90
C LYS A 289 -20.49 12.98 7.22
N SER A 290 -19.53 12.07 7.06
CA SER A 290 -19.80 10.74 6.49
C SER A 290 -20.66 9.90 7.43
N LEU A 291 -20.43 9.94 8.74
CA LEU A 291 -21.29 9.28 9.73
C LEU A 291 -22.72 9.82 9.70
N ALA A 292 -22.88 11.14 9.58
CA ALA A 292 -24.20 11.76 9.42
C ALA A 292 -24.92 11.30 8.14
N ALA A 293 -24.18 11.13 7.04
CA ALA A 293 -24.74 10.59 5.80
C ALA A 293 -25.17 9.13 5.97
N VAL A 294 -24.38 8.29 6.63
CA VAL A 294 -24.75 6.91 6.95
C VAL A 294 -26.03 6.86 7.76
N ASP A 295 -26.14 7.65 8.84
CA ASP A 295 -27.35 7.73 9.66
C ASP A 295 -28.58 8.12 8.82
N SER A 296 -28.44 9.17 7.99
CA SER A 296 -29.52 9.64 7.10
C SER A 296 -29.93 8.58 6.07
N ILE A 297 -28.97 7.87 5.48
CA ILE A 297 -29.26 6.82 4.49
C ILE A 297 -30.01 5.66 5.17
N ILE A 298 -29.55 5.19 6.34
CA ILE A 298 -30.23 4.13 7.07
C ILE A 298 -31.63 4.53 7.49
N ALA A 299 -31.84 5.79 7.91
CA ALA A 299 -33.13 6.31 8.30
C ALA A 299 -34.14 6.38 7.14
N ASN A 300 -33.69 6.81 5.95
CA ASN A 300 -34.59 7.27 4.90
C ASN A 300 -34.63 6.37 3.63
N ALA A 301 -33.57 5.59 3.34
CA ALA A 301 -33.60 4.68 2.21
C ALA A 301 -34.66 3.57 2.42
N SER A 302 -35.20 3.01 1.35
CA SER A 302 -36.10 1.85 1.49
C SER A 302 -35.35 0.65 2.06
N GLU A 303 -36.02 -0.25 2.78
CA GLU A 303 -35.39 -1.48 3.27
C GLU A 303 -34.79 -2.30 2.12
N GLN A 304 -35.48 -2.30 0.98
CA GLN A 304 -34.99 -3.00 -0.20
C GLN A 304 -33.69 -2.39 -0.73
N ALA A 305 -33.56 -1.05 -0.71
CA ALA A 305 -32.34 -0.38 -1.11
C ALA A 305 -31.16 -0.71 -0.17
N LEU A 306 -31.40 -0.75 1.12
CA LEU A 306 -30.39 -1.14 2.12
C LEU A 306 -29.92 -2.59 1.90
N ARG A 307 -30.87 -3.52 1.68
CA ARG A 307 -30.59 -4.94 1.38
C ARG A 307 -29.82 -5.11 0.09
N ASP A 308 -30.21 -4.41 -0.97
CA ASP A 308 -29.55 -4.45 -2.28
C ASP A 308 -28.09 -3.95 -2.17
N TYR A 309 -27.85 -2.87 -1.43
CA TYR A 309 -26.51 -2.32 -1.20
C TYR A 309 -25.63 -3.27 -0.38
N LEU A 310 -26.15 -3.84 0.71
CA LEU A 310 -25.42 -4.85 1.50
C LEU A 310 -25.08 -6.09 0.67
N ALA A 311 -26.03 -6.54 -0.14
CA ALA A 311 -25.84 -7.70 -1.04
C ALA A 311 -24.76 -7.41 -2.10
N ALA A 312 -24.76 -6.20 -2.67
CA ALA A 312 -23.75 -5.79 -3.64
C ALA A 312 -22.34 -5.80 -3.03
N GLY A 313 -22.17 -5.22 -1.84
CA GLY A 313 -20.89 -5.24 -1.12
C GLY A 313 -20.43 -6.65 -0.76
N TYR A 314 -21.34 -7.48 -0.25
CA TYR A 314 -21.04 -8.86 0.11
C TYR A 314 -20.64 -9.73 -1.10
N ILE A 315 -21.39 -9.66 -2.22
CA ILE A 315 -21.07 -10.39 -3.45
C ILE A 315 -19.73 -9.92 -4.01
N SER A 316 -19.47 -8.60 -4.01
CA SER A 316 -18.23 -8.01 -4.51
C SER A 316 -17.02 -8.47 -3.70
N SER A 317 -17.12 -8.53 -2.37
CA SER A 317 -16.07 -9.05 -1.49
C SER A 317 -15.75 -10.52 -1.76
N ALA A 318 -16.76 -11.32 -2.08
CA ALA A 318 -16.61 -12.75 -2.34
C ALA A 318 -16.13 -13.07 -3.77
N ALA A 319 -16.36 -12.19 -4.74
CA ALA A 319 -16.23 -12.50 -6.17
C ALA A 319 -14.87 -13.10 -6.57
N SER A 320 -13.78 -12.66 -5.95
CA SER A 320 -12.43 -13.16 -6.23
C SER A 320 -12.15 -14.57 -5.70
N PHE A 321 -13.03 -15.12 -4.85
CA PHE A 321 -12.88 -16.41 -4.19
C PHE A 321 -13.92 -17.45 -4.68
N LEU A 322 -14.62 -17.14 -5.75
CA LEU A 322 -15.66 -17.98 -6.38
C LEU A 322 -15.20 -18.54 -7.72
N GLY A 323 -16.15 -19.00 -8.54
CA GLY A 323 -15.89 -19.54 -9.88
C GLY A 323 -15.37 -18.49 -10.88
N ASP A 324 -14.85 -18.97 -12.01
CA ASP A 324 -14.20 -18.15 -13.03
C ASP A 324 -15.13 -17.05 -13.60
N ASP A 325 -16.45 -17.25 -13.63
CA ASP A 325 -17.38 -16.23 -14.12
C ASP A 325 -17.39 -14.97 -13.23
N PHE A 326 -17.35 -15.14 -11.91
CA PHE A 326 -17.23 -14.03 -10.96
C PHE A 326 -15.87 -13.33 -11.08
N ILE A 327 -14.80 -14.11 -11.17
CA ILE A 327 -13.44 -13.61 -11.33
C ILE A 327 -13.30 -12.81 -12.62
N ASN A 328 -13.87 -13.30 -13.73
CA ASN A 328 -13.86 -12.62 -15.02
C ASN A 328 -14.66 -11.32 -14.99
N ALA A 329 -15.82 -11.29 -14.32
CA ALA A 329 -16.59 -10.06 -14.15
C ALA A 329 -15.80 -8.99 -13.38
N ASN A 330 -15.11 -9.37 -12.29
CA ASN A 330 -14.25 -8.47 -11.55
C ASN A 330 -13.06 -7.97 -12.40
N PHE A 331 -12.46 -8.85 -13.19
CA PHE A 331 -11.37 -8.49 -14.09
C PHE A 331 -11.82 -7.53 -15.20
N ASP A 332 -13.04 -7.70 -15.76
CA ASP A 332 -13.59 -6.79 -16.77
C ASP A 332 -13.78 -5.37 -16.24
N PHE A 333 -14.13 -5.21 -14.96
CA PHE A 333 -14.13 -3.92 -14.29
C PHE A 333 -12.70 -3.38 -14.11
N ALA A 334 -11.78 -4.20 -13.63
CA ALA A 334 -10.38 -3.81 -13.42
C ALA A 334 -9.69 -3.34 -14.71
N LYS A 335 -10.00 -3.95 -15.86
CA LYS A 335 -9.49 -3.54 -17.19
C LYS A 335 -9.79 -2.08 -17.49
N VAL A 336 -10.99 -1.61 -17.20
CA VAL A 336 -11.39 -0.22 -17.47
C VAL A 336 -10.70 0.73 -16.48
N ARG A 337 -10.63 0.36 -15.21
CA ARG A 337 -10.07 1.20 -14.16
C ARG A 337 -8.56 1.42 -14.30
N SER A 338 -7.79 0.36 -14.58
CA SER A 338 -6.32 0.40 -14.57
C SER A 338 -5.66 0.12 -15.93
N GLY A 339 -6.44 -0.24 -16.96
CA GLY A 339 -5.89 -0.55 -18.29
C GLY A 339 -5.17 -1.89 -18.40
N ILE A 340 -5.22 -2.74 -17.35
CA ILE A 340 -4.68 -4.11 -17.41
C ILE A 340 -5.40 -4.90 -18.50
N LYS A 341 -4.68 -5.73 -19.28
CA LYS A 341 -5.27 -6.42 -20.43
C LYS A 341 -5.46 -7.90 -20.24
N GLN A 342 -4.65 -8.53 -19.38
CA GLN A 342 -4.67 -9.95 -19.10
C GLN A 342 -4.72 -10.19 -17.58
N MET A 343 -5.54 -11.15 -17.16
CA MET A 343 -5.62 -11.58 -15.78
C MET A 343 -4.33 -12.31 -15.38
N GLN A 344 -3.85 -12.03 -14.17
CA GLN A 344 -2.72 -12.77 -13.61
C GLN A 344 -3.02 -14.26 -13.50
N PRO A 345 -2.00 -15.14 -13.69
CA PRO A 345 -2.13 -16.58 -13.53
C PRO A 345 -2.77 -16.96 -12.20
N ARG A 346 -3.54 -18.05 -12.18
CA ARG A 346 -4.27 -18.52 -10.99
C ARG A 346 -3.35 -18.68 -9.76
N TRP A 347 -2.15 -19.22 -9.95
CA TRP A 347 -1.23 -19.43 -8.84
C TRP A 347 -0.85 -18.12 -8.12
N LYS A 348 -0.70 -17.00 -8.84
CA LYS A 348 -0.42 -15.68 -8.23
C LYS A 348 -1.59 -15.23 -7.38
N ARG A 349 -2.82 -15.37 -7.90
CA ARG A 349 -4.05 -15.01 -7.20
C ARG A 349 -4.31 -15.92 -5.99
N ALA A 350 -4.10 -17.22 -6.13
CA ALA A 350 -4.23 -18.20 -5.03
C ALA A 350 -3.20 -17.95 -3.93
N LEU A 351 -1.96 -17.58 -4.30
CA LEU A 351 -0.89 -17.29 -3.35
C LEU A 351 -1.14 -16.00 -2.55
N SER A 352 -1.83 -15.03 -3.13
CA SER A 352 -2.09 -13.75 -2.45
C SER A 352 -2.89 -13.93 -1.14
N VAL A 353 -3.76 -14.94 -1.05
CA VAL A 353 -4.59 -15.18 0.12
C VAL A 353 -3.77 -15.65 1.33
N PRO A 354 -3.04 -16.77 1.31
CA PRO A 354 -2.20 -17.13 2.44
C PRO A 354 -1.10 -16.08 2.71
N ASN A 355 -0.58 -15.39 1.69
CA ASN A 355 0.39 -14.32 1.88
C ASN A 355 -0.18 -13.11 2.63
N GLY A 356 -1.41 -12.71 2.35
CA GLY A 356 -2.09 -11.62 3.05
C GLY A 356 -2.64 -12.03 4.42
N MET A 357 -3.21 -13.23 4.54
CA MET A 357 -3.91 -13.67 5.76
C MET A 357 -2.97 -14.26 6.82
N LEU A 358 -1.87 -14.90 6.40
CA LEU A 358 -0.85 -15.52 7.28
C LEU A 358 0.55 -14.93 7.00
N GLY A 359 0.62 -13.61 6.77
CA GLY A 359 1.83 -12.94 6.29
C GLY A 359 3.07 -13.20 7.14
N GLU A 360 2.98 -13.13 8.47
CA GLU A 360 4.14 -13.39 9.33
C GLU A 360 4.49 -14.89 9.40
N ALA A 361 3.51 -15.80 9.32
CA ALA A 361 3.81 -17.23 9.28
C ALA A 361 4.58 -17.61 7.99
N LEU A 362 4.25 -17.00 6.85
CA LEU A 362 5.02 -17.12 5.63
C LEU A 362 6.35 -16.34 5.72
N GLY A 363 6.33 -15.18 6.36
CA GLY A 363 7.51 -14.36 6.62
C GLY A 363 8.59 -15.11 7.38
N GLN A 364 8.24 -15.93 8.36
CA GLN A 364 9.18 -16.77 9.09
C GLN A 364 9.92 -17.74 8.15
N LEU A 365 9.18 -18.44 7.30
CA LEU A 365 9.78 -19.35 6.31
C LEU A 365 10.64 -18.59 5.28
N TYR A 366 10.21 -17.39 4.92
CA TYR A 366 10.90 -16.54 3.96
C TYR A 366 12.28 -16.09 4.48
N VAL A 367 12.33 -15.56 5.71
CA VAL A 367 13.58 -15.03 6.26
C VAL A 367 14.58 -16.13 6.58
N GLU A 368 14.12 -17.30 7.01
CA GLU A 368 14.98 -18.47 7.25
C GLU A 368 15.74 -18.88 5.98
N LYS A 369 15.14 -18.71 4.79
CA LYS A 369 15.73 -19.14 3.52
C LYS A 369 16.43 -18.02 2.75
N TYR A 370 15.87 -16.79 2.77
CA TYR A 370 16.26 -15.74 1.82
C TYR A 370 16.88 -14.48 2.46
N PHE A 371 16.89 -14.36 3.80
CA PHE A 371 17.43 -13.18 4.45
C PHE A 371 18.60 -13.51 5.40
N PRO A 372 19.86 -13.27 4.97
CA PRO A 372 21.03 -13.55 5.81
C PRO A 372 21.18 -12.49 6.92
N ALA A 373 21.63 -12.91 8.11
CA ALA A 373 21.82 -12.05 9.28
C ALA A 373 22.80 -10.87 8.99
N THR A 374 23.81 -11.07 8.14
CA THR A 374 24.76 -10.03 7.74
C THR A 374 24.11 -8.85 7.02
N SER A 375 22.99 -9.06 6.33
CA SER A 375 22.21 -7.97 5.70
C SER A 375 21.55 -7.08 6.75
N LYS A 376 21.04 -7.65 7.84
CA LYS A 376 20.45 -6.89 8.96
C LYS A 376 21.48 -5.95 9.60
N GLU A 377 22.70 -6.44 9.87
CA GLU A 377 23.78 -5.65 10.49
C GLU A 377 24.21 -4.46 9.61
N LYS A 378 24.39 -4.69 8.30
CA LYS A 378 24.72 -3.62 7.35
C LYS A 378 23.62 -2.57 7.26
N MET A 379 22.36 -2.98 7.26
CA MET A 379 21.21 -2.08 7.23
C MET A 379 21.15 -1.19 8.49
N VAL A 380 21.36 -1.75 9.68
CA VAL A 380 21.40 -0.96 10.92
C VAL A 380 22.49 0.11 10.83
N THR A 381 23.65 -0.22 10.28
CA THR A 381 24.74 0.75 10.08
C THR A 381 24.35 1.87 9.12
N LEU A 382 23.65 1.54 8.01
CA LEU A 382 23.13 2.55 7.08
C LEU A 382 22.13 3.48 7.77
N VAL A 383 21.19 2.93 8.53
CA VAL A 383 20.17 3.70 9.26
C VAL A 383 20.85 4.71 10.21
N GLU A 384 21.86 4.31 10.98
CA GLU A 384 22.56 5.22 11.91
C GLU A 384 23.36 6.31 11.18
N ASN A 385 23.95 6.00 10.02
CA ASN A 385 24.62 6.99 9.19
C ASN A 385 23.63 8.04 8.65
N LEU A 386 22.43 7.61 8.24
CA LEU A 386 21.39 8.53 7.77
C LEU A 386 20.79 9.34 8.92
N ARG A 387 20.59 8.74 10.11
CA ARG A 387 20.16 9.45 11.31
C ARG A 387 21.13 10.60 11.63
N THR A 388 22.43 10.32 11.62
CA THR A 388 23.48 11.33 11.82
C THR A 388 23.41 12.44 10.76
N ALA A 389 23.23 12.07 9.48
CA ALA A 389 23.15 13.04 8.39
C ALA A 389 21.90 13.92 8.48
N LEU A 390 20.74 13.35 8.85
CA LEU A 390 19.50 14.12 9.04
C LEU A 390 19.67 15.12 10.21
N GLY A 391 20.31 14.71 11.32
CA GLY A 391 20.66 15.63 12.40
C GLY A 391 21.51 16.81 11.92
N GLN A 392 22.53 16.56 11.07
CA GLN A 392 23.33 17.62 10.46
C GLN A 392 22.50 18.56 9.55
N HIS A 393 21.53 18.01 8.81
CA HIS A 393 20.62 18.83 8.01
C HIS A 393 19.77 19.73 8.90
N ILE A 394 19.18 19.20 9.98
CA ILE A 394 18.40 19.97 10.95
C ILE A 394 19.22 21.11 11.53
N ASP A 395 20.49 20.85 11.95
CA ASP A 395 21.39 21.88 12.48
C ASP A 395 21.63 23.04 11.50
N ASN A 396 21.72 22.74 10.22
CA ASN A 396 22.04 23.69 9.16
C ASN A 396 20.82 24.44 8.58
N LEU A 397 19.58 24.13 9.00
CA LEU A 397 18.40 24.84 8.53
C LEU A 397 18.43 26.31 8.96
N THR A 398 18.24 27.20 8.00
CA THR A 398 18.27 28.66 8.24
C THR A 398 16.89 29.24 8.54
N TRP A 399 15.83 28.50 8.22
CA TRP A 399 14.44 28.94 8.40
C TRP A 399 13.82 28.46 9.73
N MET A 400 14.48 27.51 10.43
CA MET A 400 14.01 26.90 11.67
C MET A 400 14.77 27.47 12.87
N SER A 401 14.04 27.82 13.93
CA SER A 401 14.60 28.30 15.20
C SER A 401 15.35 27.20 15.97
N ASP A 402 16.26 27.59 16.85
CA ASP A 402 17.01 26.66 17.70
C ASP A 402 16.06 25.85 18.63
N GLU A 403 14.94 26.45 19.07
CA GLU A 403 13.93 25.78 19.88
C GLU A 403 13.31 24.59 19.12
N THR A 404 12.85 24.81 17.89
CA THR A 404 12.25 23.76 17.07
C THR A 404 13.29 22.72 16.62
N LYS A 405 14.54 23.14 16.32
CA LYS A 405 15.65 22.22 16.05
C LYS A 405 15.90 21.26 17.20
N ALA A 406 15.94 21.76 18.44
CA ALA A 406 16.11 20.91 19.62
C ALA A 406 15.01 19.85 19.73
N LYS A 407 13.75 20.21 19.46
CA LYS A 407 12.62 19.27 19.43
C LYS A 407 12.70 18.27 18.27
N ALA A 408 13.17 18.72 17.09
CA ALA A 408 13.39 17.85 15.96
C ALA A 408 14.47 16.79 16.27
N HIS A 409 15.57 17.17 16.95
CA HIS A 409 16.56 16.21 17.44
C HIS A 409 15.98 15.23 18.46
N GLU A 410 15.20 15.69 19.45
CA GLU A 410 14.53 14.80 20.40
C GLU A 410 13.67 13.75 19.67
N LYS A 411 12.97 14.15 18.60
CA LYS A 411 12.15 13.24 17.80
C LYS A 411 12.98 12.27 16.97
N LEU A 412 14.04 12.75 16.33
CA LEU A 412 14.96 11.93 15.54
C LEU A 412 15.67 10.87 16.39
N ASP A 413 16.11 11.25 17.61
CA ASP A 413 16.78 10.34 18.55
C ASP A 413 15.82 9.25 19.06
N ALA A 414 14.51 9.57 19.14
CA ALA A 414 13.46 8.67 19.61
C ALA A 414 12.95 7.70 18.51
N PHE A 415 13.43 7.77 17.27
CA PHE A 415 13.00 6.85 16.23
C PHE A 415 13.27 5.39 16.60
N SER A 416 12.21 4.60 16.64
CA SER A 416 12.31 3.14 16.68
C SER A 416 12.64 2.59 15.28
N VAL A 417 13.55 1.63 15.20
CA VAL A 417 14.05 1.09 13.94
C VAL A 417 13.78 -0.40 13.84
N LYS A 418 13.02 -0.82 12.84
CA LYS A 418 12.67 -2.22 12.55
C LYS A 418 13.30 -2.65 11.23
N VAL A 419 14.15 -3.70 11.27
CA VAL A 419 14.87 -4.19 10.09
C VAL A 419 14.69 -5.70 9.93
N GLY A 420 14.26 -6.10 8.74
CA GLY A 420 14.20 -7.49 8.30
C GLY A 420 12.93 -8.20 8.73
N TYR A 421 12.78 -8.51 10.02
CA TYR A 421 11.69 -9.31 10.57
C TYR A 421 11.49 -9.05 12.07
N PRO A 422 10.26 -9.34 12.61
CA PRO A 422 9.96 -9.16 14.04
C PRO A 422 10.68 -10.20 14.92
N ASP A 423 11.04 -9.79 16.13
CA ASP A 423 11.61 -10.72 17.12
C ASP A 423 10.55 -11.66 17.70
N LYS A 424 9.28 -11.22 17.72
CA LYS A 424 8.14 -12.01 18.19
C LYS A 424 7.13 -12.18 17.05
N TRP A 425 6.92 -13.42 16.63
CA TRP A 425 5.98 -13.79 15.60
C TRP A 425 4.54 -13.79 16.08
N ARG A 426 3.62 -13.39 15.21
CA ARG A 426 2.18 -13.44 15.45
C ARG A 426 1.70 -14.88 15.62
N ASP A 427 0.86 -15.13 16.63
CA ASP A 427 0.21 -16.42 16.84
C ASP A 427 -1.04 -16.55 15.95
N TYR A 428 -1.06 -17.58 15.12
CA TYR A 428 -2.18 -17.94 14.26
C TYR A 428 -2.96 -19.17 14.76
N SER A 429 -2.72 -19.65 15.99
CA SER A 429 -3.37 -20.86 16.52
C SER A 429 -4.91 -20.78 16.51
N GLY A 430 -5.46 -19.57 16.71
CA GLY A 430 -6.90 -19.31 16.68
C GLY A 430 -7.54 -19.29 15.27
N LEU A 431 -6.74 -19.24 14.20
CA LEU A 431 -7.27 -19.30 12.84
C LEU A 431 -7.62 -20.74 12.48
N ILE A 432 -8.84 -20.97 12.00
CA ILE A 432 -9.30 -22.28 11.54
C ILE A 432 -9.39 -22.27 10.02
N VAL A 433 -8.66 -23.18 9.37
CA VAL A 433 -8.79 -23.48 7.94
C VAL A 433 -9.25 -24.92 7.78
N ASP A 434 -10.41 -25.11 7.15
CA ASP A 434 -11.02 -26.42 6.87
C ASP A 434 -11.16 -26.63 5.35
N PRO A 435 -10.37 -27.51 4.73
CA PRO A 435 -10.43 -27.76 3.28
C PRO A 435 -11.77 -28.40 2.82
N LYS A 436 -12.64 -28.83 3.75
CA LYS A 436 -13.98 -29.32 3.42
C LYS A 436 -14.99 -28.20 3.16
N LYS A 437 -14.75 -27.02 3.74
CA LYS A 437 -15.53 -25.81 3.49
C LYS A 437 -15.13 -25.17 2.17
N SER A 438 -15.98 -24.31 1.64
CA SER A 438 -15.67 -23.53 0.43
C SER A 438 -14.46 -22.60 0.67
N TYR A 439 -13.88 -22.13 -0.42
CA TYR A 439 -12.78 -21.16 -0.34
C TYR A 439 -13.24 -19.87 0.35
N TRP A 440 -14.42 -19.35 -0.03
CA TRP A 440 -15.00 -18.16 0.58
C TRP A 440 -15.23 -18.29 2.07
N GLU A 441 -15.80 -19.40 2.56
CA GLU A 441 -15.98 -19.62 4.00
C GLU A 441 -14.65 -19.62 4.77
N ASN A 442 -13.57 -20.14 4.18
CA ASN A 442 -12.24 -20.08 4.79
C ASN A 442 -11.67 -18.66 4.81
N VAL A 443 -11.91 -17.88 3.76
CA VAL A 443 -11.53 -16.45 3.72
C VAL A 443 -12.32 -15.66 4.77
N GLN A 444 -13.63 -15.90 4.92
CA GLN A 444 -14.43 -15.28 6.00
C GLN A 444 -13.87 -15.60 7.39
N GLN A 445 -13.41 -16.85 7.64
CA GLN A 445 -12.76 -17.20 8.91
C GLN A 445 -11.45 -16.42 9.11
N ALA A 446 -10.68 -16.19 8.06
CA ALA A 446 -9.45 -15.39 8.14
C ALA A 446 -9.74 -13.90 8.38
N ILE A 447 -10.78 -13.35 7.74
CA ILE A 447 -11.27 -11.98 7.99
C ILE A 447 -11.67 -11.83 9.45
N LEU A 448 -12.49 -12.74 9.96
CA LEU A 448 -12.95 -12.73 11.36
C LEU A 448 -11.78 -12.85 12.35
N PHE A 449 -10.82 -13.73 12.07
CA PHE A 449 -9.61 -13.87 12.88
C PHE A 449 -8.80 -12.58 12.94
N ASN A 450 -8.59 -11.91 11.79
CA ASN A 450 -7.84 -10.67 11.73
C ASN A 450 -8.58 -9.52 12.41
N MET A 451 -9.91 -9.44 12.25
CA MET A 451 -10.76 -8.47 12.94
C MET A 451 -10.66 -8.66 14.47
N ASN A 452 -10.86 -9.88 14.97
CA ASN A 452 -10.76 -10.17 16.40
C ASN A 452 -9.37 -9.90 16.97
N TYR A 453 -8.31 -10.13 16.18
CA TYR A 453 -6.95 -9.80 16.57
C TYR A 453 -6.78 -8.28 16.76
N ASN A 454 -7.28 -7.46 15.83
CA ASN A 454 -7.26 -6.01 15.97
C ASN A 454 -8.12 -5.53 17.15
N LEU A 455 -9.37 -6.02 17.26
CA LEU A 455 -10.28 -5.64 18.35
C LEU A 455 -9.74 -6.01 19.73
N SER A 456 -8.93 -7.09 19.81
CA SER A 456 -8.33 -7.53 21.08
C SER A 456 -7.38 -6.52 21.70
N ASP A 457 -6.96 -5.50 20.96
CA ASP A 457 -6.07 -4.43 21.45
C ASP A 457 -6.82 -3.24 22.05
N PHE A 458 -8.13 -3.20 21.92
CA PHE A 458 -8.95 -2.12 22.48
C PHE A 458 -8.69 -1.91 23.97
N HIS A 459 -8.48 -0.67 24.39
CA HIS A 459 -8.11 -0.25 25.75
C HIS A 459 -6.81 -0.88 26.31
N LYS A 460 -5.95 -1.43 25.44
CA LYS A 460 -4.64 -1.92 25.85
C LYS A 460 -3.54 -0.94 25.50
N PRO A 461 -2.41 -1.00 26.20
CA PRO A 461 -1.20 -0.31 25.76
C PRO A 461 -0.81 -0.70 24.34
N VAL A 462 -0.28 0.26 23.59
CA VAL A 462 0.20 0.02 22.23
C VAL A 462 1.39 -0.93 22.26
N ASP A 463 1.30 -2.02 21.48
CA ASP A 463 2.42 -2.93 21.26
C ASP A 463 3.38 -2.35 20.22
N ARG A 464 4.44 -1.69 20.68
CA ARG A 464 5.46 -1.06 19.80
C ARG A 464 6.34 -2.08 19.08
N GLU A 465 6.31 -3.38 19.44
CA GLU A 465 7.03 -4.43 18.74
C GLU A 465 6.25 -4.99 17.53
N ARG A 466 4.95 -4.65 17.41
CA ARG A 466 4.11 -5.09 16.28
C ARG A 466 4.60 -4.52 14.97
N TRP A 467 4.67 -5.37 13.94
CA TRP A 467 4.95 -4.99 12.56
C TRP A 467 3.65 -4.81 11.77
N PHE A 468 3.61 -3.78 10.90
CA PHE A 468 2.46 -3.51 10.02
C PHE A 468 2.65 -4.06 8.60
N MET A 469 3.86 -4.55 8.29
CA MET A 469 4.17 -5.26 7.06
C MET A 469 4.83 -6.60 7.37
N SER A 470 4.47 -7.63 6.62
CA SER A 470 5.15 -8.93 6.73
C SER A 470 6.56 -8.88 6.14
N PRO A 471 7.49 -9.74 6.62
CA PRO A 471 8.90 -9.69 6.21
C PRO A 471 9.16 -9.80 4.71
N GLN A 472 8.32 -10.52 3.95
CA GLN A 472 8.45 -10.68 2.51
C GLN A 472 7.89 -9.51 1.69
N THR A 473 7.40 -8.45 2.33
CA THR A 473 6.86 -7.27 1.66
C THR A 473 7.99 -6.45 1.01
N VAL A 474 7.82 -6.07 -0.25
CA VAL A 474 8.70 -5.12 -0.94
C VAL A 474 8.15 -3.72 -0.71
N ASN A 475 8.43 -3.17 0.43
CA ASN A 475 8.11 -1.80 0.83
C ASN A 475 8.83 -1.44 2.12
N ALA A 476 8.67 -0.18 2.57
CA ALA A 476 9.06 0.34 3.86
C ALA A 476 7.93 1.22 4.41
N TYR A 477 8.01 1.64 5.66
CA TYR A 477 7.07 2.62 6.20
C TYR A 477 7.65 3.42 7.38
N TYR A 478 7.13 4.64 7.54
CA TYR A 478 7.16 5.39 8.80
C TYR A 478 5.77 5.36 9.44
N ASN A 479 5.70 5.11 10.76
CA ASN A 479 4.45 5.21 11.52
C ASN A 479 4.55 6.36 12.54
N PRO A 480 3.77 7.45 12.37
CA PRO A 480 3.83 8.60 13.26
C PRO A 480 3.38 8.30 14.69
N LEU A 481 2.44 7.35 14.89
CA LEU A 481 1.87 7.02 16.20
C LEU A 481 2.85 6.23 17.10
N THR A 482 3.83 5.59 16.52
CA THR A 482 4.89 4.87 17.26
C THR A 482 6.27 5.48 17.04
N ASN A 483 6.36 6.52 16.20
CA ASN A 483 7.60 7.17 15.78
C ASN A 483 8.64 6.14 15.32
N GLU A 484 8.24 5.26 14.41
CA GLU A 484 9.05 4.13 13.93
C GLU A 484 9.23 4.10 12.43
N ILE A 485 10.39 3.63 11.99
CA ILE A 485 10.70 3.29 10.60
C ILE A 485 10.91 1.78 10.48
N CYS A 486 10.39 1.20 9.41
CA CYS A 486 10.42 -0.25 9.20
C CYS A 486 10.85 -0.62 7.79
N PHE A 487 11.81 -1.55 7.70
CA PHE A 487 12.36 -2.06 6.44
C PHE A 487 12.27 -3.60 6.43
N PRO A 488 11.19 -4.18 5.88
CA PRO A 488 11.03 -5.63 5.76
C PRO A 488 12.14 -6.27 4.93
N ALA A 489 12.45 -7.54 5.20
CA ALA A 489 13.48 -8.29 4.47
C ALA A 489 13.28 -8.30 2.95
N GLY A 490 12.02 -8.22 2.50
CA GLY A 490 11.63 -8.26 1.11
C GLY A 490 12.22 -7.15 0.24
N ILE A 491 12.38 -5.92 0.77
CA ILE A 491 12.99 -4.81 0.04
C ILE A 491 14.51 -4.82 0.12
N LEU A 492 15.10 -5.55 1.07
CA LEU A 492 16.53 -5.59 1.34
C LEU A 492 17.29 -6.54 0.39
N GLN A 493 17.02 -6.41 -0.91
CA GLN A 493 17.60 -7.17 -2.01
C GLN A 493 17.87 -6.23 -3.20
N ALA A 494 18.72 -6.68 -4.13
CA ALA A 494 18.98 -5.92 -5.36
C ALA A 494 17.65 -5.68 -6.15
N PRO A 495 17.45 -4.50 -6.75
CA PRO A 495 18.40 -3.40 -6.91
C PRO A 495 18.44 -2.40 -5.75
N TYR A 496 17.65 -2.58 -4.69
CA TYR A 496 17.55 -1.63 -3.57
C TYR A 496 18.73 -1.76 -2.61
N PHE A 497 19.08 -2.98 -2.25
CA PHE A 497 20.20 -3.27 -1.37
C PHE A 497 21.02 -4.45 -1.89
N ASN A 498 22.31 -4.25 -2.06
CA ASN A 498 23.25 -5.31 -2.37
C ASN A 498 24.48 -5.18 -1.44
N PRO A 499 24.69 -6.13 -0.51
CA PRO A 499 25.80 -6.08 0.43
C PRO A 499 27.20 -6.09 -0.23
N ASP A 500 27.29 -6.48 -1.51
CA ASP A 500 28.52 -6.57 -2.27
C ASP A 500 28.70 -5.41 -3.28
N ALA A 501 27.70 -4.52 -3.42
CA ALA A 501 27.80 -3.35 -4.29
C ALA A 501 28.66 -2.24 -3.69
N ASP A 502 28.99 -1.25 -4.54
CA ASP A 502 29.61 0.01 -4.12
C ASP A 502 28.67 0.80 -3.20
N ASP A 503 29.25 1.47 -2.18
CA ASP A 503 28.47 2.25 -1.22
C ASP A 503 27.65 3.35 -1.91
N ALA A 504 28.18 4.01 -2.96
CA ALA A 504 27.42 5.02 -3.71
C ALA A 504 26.10 4.46 -4.26
N GLU A 505 26.10 3.20 -4.71
CA GLU A 505 24.88 2.53 -5.21
C GLU A 505 23.90 2.22 -4.07
N ASN A 506 24.36 1.65 -2.95
CA ASN A 506 23.51 1.36 -1.81
C ASN A 506 22.90 2.62 -1.18
N TYR A 507 23.72 3.69 -1.02
CA TYR A 507 23.19 4.97 -0.54
C TYR A 507 22.24 5.63 -1.55
N GLY A 508 22.49 5.51 -2.86
CA GLY A 508 21.60 6.01 -3.91
C GLY A 508 20.26 5.26 -3.99
N ALA A 509 20.22 3.99 -3.58
CA ALA A 509 19.03 3.15 -3.59
C ALA A 509 18.38 3.05 -2.21
N ILE A 510 18.73 2.01 -1.42
CA ILE A 510 18.10 1.79 -0.11
C ILE A 510 18.38 2.94 0.87
N GLY A 511 19.53 3.61 0.75
CA GLY A 511 19.84 4.78 1.57
C GLY A 511 18.82 5.90 1.36
N VAL A 512 18.42 6.17 0.11
CA VAL A 512 17.38 7.17 -0.16
C VAL A 512 16.03 6.70 0.40
N VAL A 513 15.69 5.41 0.32
CA VAL A 513 14.46 4.88 0.93
C VAL A 513 14.49 5.06 2.45
N ILE A 514 15.61 4.78 3.11
CA ILE A 514 15.75 5.00 4.56
C ILE A 514 15.57 6.49 4.92
N GLY A 515 16.23 7.38 4.17
CA GLY A 515 16.10 8.81 4.35
C GLY A 515 14.68 9.33 4.09
N HIS A 516 13.98 8.74 3.11
CA HIS A 516 12.58 9.00 2.81
C HIS A 516 11.68 8.67 4.01
N GLU A 517 11.80 7.45 4.58
CA GLU A 517 11.02 7.07 5.76
C GLU A 517 11.36 7.94 6.99
N MET A 518 12.62 8.29 7.19
CA MET A 518 12.98 9.23 8.26
C MET A 518 12.38 10.61 8.05
N THR A 519 12.34 11.10 6.79
CA THR A 519 11.80 12.41 6.46
C THR A 519 10.29 12.46 6.65
N HIS A 520 9.56 11.34 6.51
CA HIS A 520 8.15 11.27 6.87
C HIS A 520 7.87 11.65 8.33
N GLY A 521 8.82 11.48 9.23
CA GLY A 521 8.71 12.01 10.59
C GLY A 521 8.59 13.54 10.66
N PHE A 522 8.95 14.23 9.58
CA PHE A 522 9.07 15.69 9.50
C PHE A 522 8.37 16.27 8.26
N ASP A 523 7.59 15.49 7.52
CA ASP A 523 6.76 15.97 6.42
C ASP A 523 5.54 16.77 6.93
N ASP A 524 4.63 17.15 6.06
CA ASP A 524 3.45 17.94 6.38
C ASP A 524 2.50 17.26 7.39
N GLN A 525 2.48 15.94 7.44
CA GLN A 525 1.72 15.14 8.42
C GLN A 525 2.55 14.74 9.63
N GLY A 526 3.71 14.11 9.40
CA GLY A 526 4.55 13.58 10.48
C GLY A 526 5.05 14.65 11.45
N ARG A 527 5.30 15.87 10.96
CA ARG A 527 5.69 17.02 11.81
C ARG A 527 4.63 17.40 12.86
N GLN A 528 3.39 16.96 12.70
CA GLN A 528 2.31 17.22 13.66
C GLN A 528 2.33 16.27 14.86
N PHE A 529 3.15 15.23 14.82
CA PHE A 529 3.33 14.27 15.90
C PHE A 529 4.66 14.51 16.62
N ASP A 530 4.63 14.44 17.96
CA ASP A 530 5.81 14.58 18.81
C ASP A 530 6.68 13.29 18.79
N LYS A 531 7.77 13.31 19.57
CA LYS A 531 8.71 12.19 19.70
C LYS A 531 8.09 10.91 20.26
N ASP A 532 7.00 11.02 20.99
CA ASP A 532 6.29 9.91 21.61
C ASP A 532 5.14 9.37 20.71
N GLY A 533 4.85 10.08 19.61
CA GLY A 533 3.80 9.75 18.64
C GLY A 533 2.45 10.39 18.93
N ASN A 534 2.41 11.39 19.79
CA ASN A 534 1.18 12.14 20.06
C ASN A 534 0.99 13.28 19.06
N LEU A 535 -0.24 13.49 18.59
CA LEU A 535 -0.63 14.67 17.83
C LEU A 535 -0.51 15.91 18.71
N ALA A 536 0.58 16.63 18.58
CA ALA A 536 0.92 17.77 19.42
C ALA A 536 1.71 18.83 18.63
N ASN A 537 1.32 20.09 18.81
CA ASN A 537 2.08 21.18 18.22
C ASN A 537 3.38 21.43 19.04
N TRP A 538 4.52 21.03 18.51
CA TRP A 538 5.84 21.25 19.11
C TRP A 538 6.68 22.29 18.36
N TRP A 539 6.12 22.90 17.31
CA TRP A 539 6.73 23.93 16.49
C TRP A 539 6.41 25.32 17.01
N THR A 540 7.32 26.28 16.80
CA THR A 540 6.93 27.69 16.93
C THR A 540 6.00 28.09 15.78
N GLU A 541 5.16 29.10 15.99
CA GLU A 541 4.26 29.61 14.93
C GLU A 541 5.04 30.11 13.71
N ALA A 542 6.21 30.73 13.94
CA ALA A 542 7.07 31.26 12.89
C ALA A 542 7.66 30.13 12.04
N ASP A 543 8.14 29.06 12.67
CA ASP A 543 8.71 27.91 11.97
C ASP A 543 7.65 27.13 11.22
N ALA A 544 6.48 26.93 11.81
CA ALA A 544 5.34 26.30 11.16
C ALA A 544 4.91 27.07 9.90
N LYS A 545 4.90 28.40 9.98
CA LYS A 545 4.62 29.27 8.82
C LYS A 545 5.69 29.14 7.73
N ALA A 546 6.96 29.19 8.11
CA ALA A 546 8.07 29.05 7.16
C ALA A 546 8.05 27.69 6.46
N PHE A 547 7.77 26.61 7.20
CA PHE A 547 7.60 25.28 6.63
C PHE A 547 6.44 25.28 5.61
N ASN A 548 5.27 25.80 5.97
CA ASN A 548 4.10 25.80 5.11
C ASN A 548 4.35 26.60 3.82
N GLU A 549 5.08 27.74 3.88
CA GLU A 549 5.45 28.52 2.69
C GLU A 549 6.37 27.73 1.74
N LEU A 550 7.28 26.92 2.27
CA LEU A 550 8.15 26.04 1.47
C LEU A 550 7.36 24.84 0.91
N ALA A 551 6.50 24.24 1.72
CA ALA A 551 5.66 23.11 1.34
C ALA A 551 4.70 23.49 0.20
N GLU A 552 4.05 24.67 0.30
CA GLU A 552 3.17 25.20 -0.77
C GLU A 552 3.93 25.38 -2.08
N LYS A 553 5.13 25.97 -2.04
CA LYS A 553 5.96 26.10 -3.25
C LYS A 553 6.32 24.76 -3.87
N LEU A 554 6.54 23.73 -3.03
CA LEU A 554 6.82 22.38 -3.52
C LEU A 554 5.57 21.75 -4.16
N ALA A 555 4.39 21.88 -3.52
CA ALA A 555 3.13 21.42 -4.09
C ALA A 555 2.85 22.08 -5.45
N ASP A 556 2.98 23.41 -5.53
CA ASP A 556 2.84 24.17 -6.79
C ASP A 556 3.77 23.67 -7.91
N GLN A 557 5.01 23.26 -7.56
CA GLN A 557 5.93 22.70 -8.55
C GLN A 557 5.43 21.40 -9.17
N PHE A 558 4.73 20.56 -8.40
CA PHE A 558 4.16 19.31 -8.88
C PHE A 558 2.81 19.52 -9.57
N ASP A 559 1.98 20.47 -9.13
CA ASP A 559 0.71 20.81 -9.79
C ASP A 559 0.88 21.28 -11.24
N GLN A 560 2.04 21.84 -11.58
CA GLN A 560 2.35 22.24 -12.96
C GLN A 560 2.66 21.05 -13.90
N ILE A 561 2.79 19.84 -13.36
CA ILE A 561 3.18 18.66 -14.13
C ILE A 561 1.96 18.04 -14.82
N ILE A 562 1.99 17.95 -16.13
CA ILE A 562 1.00 17.19 -16.91
C ILE A 562 1.43 15.73 -16.90
N VAL A 563 0.55 14.84 -16.41
CA VAL A 563 0.83 13.40 -16.25
C VAL A 563 0.23 12.55 -17.38
N ALA A 564 -0.95 12.94 -17.92
CA ALA A 564 -1.58 12.27 -19.05
C ALA A 564 -2.63 13.19 -19.69
N GLY A 565 -2.62 13.34 -21.01
CA GLY A 565 -3.54 14.24 -21.73
C GLY A 565 -3.50 15.65 -21.14
N ASP A 566 -4.65 16.13 -20.64
CA ASP A 566 -4.78 17.42 -19.95
C ASP A 566 -4.79 17.26 -18.40
N THR A 567 -4.54 16.04 -17.89
CA THR A 567 -4.54 15.78 -16.46
C THR A 567 -3.22 16.19 -15.82
N HIS A 568 -3.30 17.05 -14.82
CA HIS A 568 -2.19 17.43 -13.97
C HIS A 568 -1.96 16.47 -12.82
N ALA A 569 -0.74 16.41 -12.31
CA ALA A 569 -0.46 15.82 -11.01
C ALA A 569 -1.21 16.61 -9.91
N ASN A 570 -1.44 15.96 -8.77
CA ASN A 570 -1.97 16.63 -7.59
C ASN A 570 -0.84 16.81 -6.56
N GLY A 571 -0.16 17.97 -6.64
CA GLY A 571 1.00 18.27 -5.79
C GLY A 571 0.64 18.37 -4.31
N HIS A 572 -0.56 18.84 -3.98
CA HIS A 572 -1.06 18.90 -2.60
C HIS A 572 -1.35 17.50 -2.03
N PHE A 573 -1.95 16.62 -2.83
CA PHE A 573 -2.17 15.24 -2.41
C PHE A 573 -0.86 14.46 -2.25
N THR A 574 0.14 14.72 -3.11
CA THR A 574 1.43 14.02 -3.07
C THR A 574 2.50 14.74 -2.26
N LEU A 575 2.16 15.80 -1.51
CA LEU A 575 3.11 16.69 -0.85
C LEU A 575 4.04 15.96 0.12
N GLY A 576 3.53 15.15 1.02
CA GLY A 576 4.35 14.43 2.01
C GLY A 576 5.37 13.52 1.35
N GLU A 577 4.94 12.79 0.33
CA GLU A 577 5.81 11.92 -0.46
C GLU A 577 6.91 12.71 -1.19
N ASN A 578 6.56 13.88 -1.74
CA ASN A 578 7.52 14.73 -2.44
C ASN A 578 8.52 15.39 -1.46
N ILE A 579 8.09 15.72 -0.24
CA ILE A 579 8.97 16.19 0.85
C ILE A 579 9.91 15.05 1.26
N ALA A 580 9.38 13.84 1.45
CA ALA A 580 10.14 12.67 1.86
C ALA A 580 11.18 12.26 0.82
N ASP A 581 10.83 12.28 -0.47
CA ASP A 581 11.78 12.02 -1.58
C ASP A 581 12.92 13.02 -1.59
N GLN A 582 12.61 14.32 -1.46
CA GLN A 582 13.62 15.36 -1.49
C GLN A 582 14.55 15.29 -0.27
N GLY A 583 13.97 15.14 0.92
CA GLY A 583 14.74 15.01 2.17
C GLY A 583 15.58 13.75 2.17
N GLY A 584 14.99 12.61 1.82
CA GLY A 584 15.67 11.33 1.75
C GLY A 584 16.87 11.33 0.82
N LEU A 585 16.71 11.93 -0.36
CA LEU A 585 17.79 12.04 -1.34
C LEU A 585 18.96 12.90 -0.83
N ARG A 586 18.68 14.06 -0.23
CA ARG A 586 19.68 14.96 0.32
C ARG A 586 20.42 14.36 1.53
N VAL A 587 19.65 13.79 2.45
CA VAL A 587 20.18 13.15 3.67
C VAL A 587 21.05 11.95 3.31
N SER A 588 20.60 11.10 2.37
CA SER A 588 21.38 9.94 1.94
C SER A 588 22.68 10.33 1.22
N HIS A 589 22.65 11.38 0.39
CA HIS A 589 23.87 11.90 -0.23
C HIS A 589 24.89 12.38 0.82
N THR A 590 24.43 13.12 1.84
CA THR A 590 25.28 13.55 2.96
C THR A 590 25.81 12.35 3.75
N ALA A 591 24.98 11.37 4.05
CA ALA A 591 25.37 10.14 4.75
C ALA A 591 26.44 9.36 3.97
N TYR A 592 26.30 9.27 2.66
CA TYR A 592 27.30 8.68 1.77
C TYR A 592 28.66 9.37 1.93
N HIS A 593 28.69 10.69 1.80
CA HIS A 593 29.95 11.45 1.93
C HIS A 593 30.57 11.34 3.33
N ASN A 594 29.73 11.34 4.38
CA ASN A 594 30.20 11.10 5.76
C ASN A 594 30.82 9.69 5.90
N SER A 595 30.27 8.67 5.24
CA SER A 595 30.77 7.28 5.31
C SER A 595 32.17 7.13 4.73
N LEU A 596 32.55 7.98 3.79
CA LEU A 596 33.89 7.99 3.19
C LEU A 596 34.99 8.41 4.17
N LYS A 597 34.63 9.09 5.28
CA LYS A 597 35.60 9.57 6.31
C LYS A 597 36.79 10.33 5.70
N GLY A 598 36.52 11.16 4.67
CA GLY A 598 37.51 11.93 3.95
C GLY A 598 38.34 11.14 2.91
N LYS A 599 38.07 9.86 2.71
CA LYS A 599 38.68 9.08 1.63
C LYS A 599 38.04 9.45 0.30
N LYS A 600 38.86 9.50 -0.75
CA LYS A 600 38.35 9.69 -2.09
C LYS A 600 37.81 8.37 -2.65
N ALA A 601 36.52 8.35 -3.03
CA ALA A 601 35.94 7.19 -3.71
C ALA A 601 36.40 7.16 -5.20
N GLU A 602 36.48 5.95 -5.74
CA GLU A 602 36.98 5.71 -7.11
C GLU A 602 35.91 6.03 -8.16
N THR A 603 36.36 6.43 -9.35
CA THR A 603 35.54 6.40 -10.56
C THR A 603 35.47 4.97 -11.07
N ILE A 604 34.26 4.43 -11.23
CA ILE A 604 34.00 3.07 -11.73
C ILE A 604 33.24 3.18 -13.05
N ASP A 605 33.71 2.48 -14.07
CA ASP A 605 33.10 2.48 -15.42
C ASP A 605 32.91 3.87 -16.04
N GLY A 606 33.76 4.83 -15.67
CA GLY A 606 33.71 6.19 -16.16
C GLY A 606 32.69 7.08 -15.44
N PHE A 607 31.99 6.58 -14.41
CA PHE A 607 31.09 7.35 -13.55
C PHE A 607 31.75 7.72 -12.24
N THR A 608 31.62 8.99 -11.86
CA THR A 608 32.02 9.47 -10.52
C THR A 608 31.15 8.83 -9.46
N PRO A 609 31.53 8.82 -8.18
CA PRO A 609 30.68 8.32 -7.10
C PRO A 609 29.30 8.99 -7.05
N ASP A 610 29.24 10.32 -7.18
CA ASP A 610 27.97 11.05 -7.18
C ASP A 610 27.10 10.69 -8.39
N GLN A 611 27.71 10.51 -9.57
CA GLN A 611 26.97 10.03 -10.74
C GLN A 611 26.36 8.64 -10.48
N ARG A 612 27.11 7.70 -9.89
CA ARG A 612 26.58 6.37 -9.55
C ARG A 612 25.46 6.46 -8.52
N PHE A 613 25.58 7.33 -7.53
CA PHE A 613 24.54 7.58 -6.53
C PHE A 613 23.22 8.00 -7.20
N TYR A 614 23.24 9.02 -8.06
CA TYR A 614 22.01 9.52 -8.71
C TYR A 614 21.48 8.56 -9.77
N LEU A 615 22.34 7.81 -10.47
CA LEU A 615 21.90 6.77 -11.39
C LEU A 615 21.23 5.61 -10.66
N SER A 616 21.75 5.20 -9.49
CA SER A 616 21.12 4.20 -8.63
C SER A 616 19.76 4.69 -8.13
N TYR A 617 19.66 5.95 -7.68
CA TYR A 617 18.39 6.57 -7.30
C TYR A 617 17.35 6.53 -8.43
N ALA A 618 17.72 6.93 -9.64
CA ALA A 618 16.79 6.89 -10.76
C ALA A 618 16.34 5.45 -11.06
N ASN A 619 17.28 4.49 -11.02
CA ASN A 619 17.00 3.10 -11.36
C ASN A 619 15.96 2.44 -10.41
N VAL A 620 15.90 2.82 -9.12
CA VAL A 620 14.86 2.27 -8.22
C VAL A 620 13.45 2.74 -8.61
N TRP A 621 13.31 3.77 -9.39
CA TRP A 621 12.04 4.28 -9.91
C TRP A 621 11.76 3.93 -11.37
N ALA A 622 12.66 3.20 -12.03
CA ALA A 622 12.49 2.80 -13.42
C ALA A 622 11.20 1.99 -13.61
N GLY A 623 10.41 2.33 -14.63
CA GLY A 623 9.17 1.62 -14.89
C GLY A 623 8.38 2.14 -16.07
N ASN A 624 7.55 1.26 -16.61
CA ASN A 624 6.54 1.54 -17.62
C ASN A 624 5.14 1.51 -16.98
N ILE A 625 4.22 2.36 -17.44
CA ILE A 625 2.87 2.50 -16.88
C ILE A 625 1.86 2.82 -17.99
N ARG A 626 0.63 2.30 -17.89
CA ARG A 626 -0.47 2.59 -18.81
C ARG A 626 -1.16 3.88 -18.43
N GLU A 627 -1.70 4.59 -19.41
CA GLU A 627 -2.41 5.85 -19.20
C GLU A 627 -3.59 5.72 -18.22
N ALA A 628 -4.42 4.69 -18.35
CA ALA A 628 -5.52 4.46 -17.42
C ALA A 628 -5.03 4.27 -15.97
N GLU A 629 -3.88 3.62 -15.77
CA GLU A 629 -3.25 3.48 -14.46
C GLU A 629 -2.72 4.82 -13.93
N ILE A 630 -2.14 5.67 -14.80
CA ILE A 630 -1.75 7.03 -14.43
C ILE A 630 -2.95 7.80 -13.88
N LEU A 631 -4.07 7.80 -14.62
CA LEU A 631 -5.30 8.50 -14.22
C LEU A 631 -5.88 7.96 -12.90
N SER A 632 -5.84 6.63 -12.72
CA SER A 632 -6.29 5.99 -11.48
C SER A 632 -5.41 6.38 -10.29
N ARG A 633 -4.09 6.32 -10.45
CA ARG A 633 -3.14 6.64 -9.37
C ARG A 633 -3.17 8.11 -8.98
N THR A 634 -3.33 9.03 -9.92
CA THR A 634 -3.44 10.47 -9.62
C THR A 634 -4.58 10.78 -8.64
N LYS A 635 -5.62 9.93 -8.58
CA LYS A 635 -6.75 10.07 -7.65
C LYS A 635 -6.57 9.34 -6.32
N SER A 636 -5.86 8.21 -6.32
CA SER A 636 -5.91 7.26 -5.21
C SER A 636 -4.57 7.00 -4.52
N ASP A 637 -3.45 7.36 -5.15
CA ASP A 637 -2.10 7.07 -4.65
C ASP A 637 -1.38 8.37 -4.28
N PRO A 638 -0.93 8.55 -3.02
CA PRO A 638 -0.25 9.76 -2.59
C PRO A 638 1.16 9.92 -3.19
N HIS A 639 1.67 8.90 -3.90
CA HIS A 639 2.99 8.96 -4.51
C HIS A 639 2.93 9.57 -5.91
N SER A 640 3.84 10.47 -6.20
CA SER A 640 4.12 10.93 -7.56
C SER A 640 4.58 9.76 -8.44
N LEU A 641 4.36 9.86 -9.76
CA LEU A 641 4.83 8.84 -10.70
C LEU A 641 6.37 8.78 -10.72
N GLY A 642 6.96 7.60 -10.92
CA GLY A 642 8.40 7.37 -10.86
C GLY A 642 9.24 8.39 -11.64
N ARG A 643 8.82 8.75 -12.86
CA ARG A 643 9.46 9.82 -13.64
C ARG A 643 9.59 11.14 -12.86
N TRP A 644 8.55 11.51 -12.13
CA TRP A 644 8.50 12.80 -11.43
C TRP A 644 9.12 12.73 -10.04
N ARG A 645 9.10 11.57 -9.39
CA ARG A 645 9.93 11.32 -8.21
C ARG A 645 11.41 11.54 -8.52
N VAL A 646 11.85 11.23 -9.74
CA VAL A 646 13.23 11.51 -10.21
C VAL A 646 13.38 12.93 -10.72
N ASN A 647 12.73 13.27 -11.82
CA ASN A 647 13.02 14.54 -12.52
C ASN A 647 12.60 15.79 -11.73
N ALA A 648 11.42 15.79 -11.10
CA ALA A 648 10.96 16.97 -10.37
C ALA A 648 11.75 17.17 -9.07
N THR A 649 12.07 16.09 -8.35
CA THR A 649 12.89 16.13 -7.13
C THR A 649 14.31 16.64 -7.46
N LEU A 650 14.98 16.05 -8.44
CA LEU A 650 16.36 16.39 -8.78
C LEU A 650 16.55 17.85 -9.24
N ARG A 651 15.51 18.49 -9.79
CA ARG A 651 15.54 19.92 -10.14
C ARG A 651 15.69 20.84 -8.93
N ASN A 652 15.58 20.33 -7.71
CA ASN A 652 15.81 21.05 -6.45
C ASN A 652 17.15 20.70 -5.76
N ILE A 653 17.97 19.82 -6.37
CA ILE A 653 19.18 19.23 -5.74
C ILE A 653 20.44 19.79 -6.39
N GLU A 654 21.16 20.67 -5.69
CA GLU A 654 22.36 21.31 -6.22
C GLU A 654 23.52 20.33 -6.49
N PRO A 655 23.88 19.37 -5.61
CA PRO A 655 24.92 18.40 -5.90
C PRO A 655 24.64 17.53 -7.15
N PHE A 656 23.39 17.32 -7.51
CA PHE A 656 23.02 16.69 -8.79
C PHE A 656 23.43 17.54 -9.98
N PHE A 657 23.28 18.87 -9.87
CA PHE A 657 23.67 19.78 -10.95
C PHE A 657 25.16 19.74 -11.19
N GLU A 658 25.95 19.67 -10.11
CA GLU A 658 27.42 19.54 -10.20
C GLU A 658 27.81 18.18 -10.83
N ALA A 659 27.18 17.08 -10.39
CA ALA A 659 27.50 15.73 -10.87
C ALA A 659 27.26 15.55 -12.37
N PHE A 660 26.24 16.22 -12.94
CA PHE A 660 25.86 16.07 -14.35
C PHE A 660 26.02 17.34 -15.18
N ASP A 661 26.75 18.36 -14.66
CA ASP A 661 27.03 19.61 -15.36
C ASP A 661 25.77 20.33 -15.87
N ILE A 662 24.72 20.40 -15.02
CA ILE A 662 23.43 21.04 -15.33
C ILE A 662 23.61 22.57 -15.25
N LYS A 663 23.23 23.29 -16.32
CA LYS A 663 23.42 24.72 -16.43
C LYS A 663 22.13 25.45 -16.86
N ALA A 664 22.14 26.76 -16.70
CA ALA A 664 21.06 27.60 -17.21
C ALA A 664 20.83 27.35 -18.70
N GLY A 665 19.58 27.03 -19.04
CA GLY A 665 19.17 26.66 -20.41
C GLY A 665 18.91 25.16 -20.58
N ASP A 666 19.41 24.30 -19.70
CA ASP A 666 19.04 22.88 -19.68
C ASP A 666 17.64 22.67 -19.07
N LYS A 667 16.90 21.65 -19.52
CA LYS A 667 15.52 21.41 -19.03
C LYS A 667 15.48 20.94 -17.57
N MET A 668 16.53 20.28 -17.09
CA MET A 668 16.66 19.89 -15.69
C MET A 668 17.08 21.04 -14.78
N PHE A 669 17.50 22.19 -15.34
CA PHE A 669 17.91 23.36 -14.55
C PHE A 669 16.70 24.04 -13.90
N ARG A 670 16.85 24.40 -12.62
CA ARG A 670 15.95 25.30 -11.91
C ARG A 670 16.78 26.39 -11.22
N PRO A 671 16.43 27.67 -11.41
CA PRO A 671 17.14 28.79 -10.76
C PRO A 671 17.12 28.63 -9.23
N VAL A 672 18.19 29.04 -8.55
CA VAL A 672 18.33 28.92 -7.08
C VAL A 672 17.14 29.54 -6.34
N ALA A 673 16.65 30.69 -6.82
CA ALA A 673 15.49 31.38 -6.20
C ALA A 673 14.17 30.60 -6.30
N GLU A 674 14.08 29.62 -7.22
CA GLU A 674 12.89 28.79 -7.43
C GLU A 674 13.04 27.39 -6.81
N ARG A 675 14.25 27.03 -6.35
CA ARG A 675 14.48 25.75 -5.69
C ARG A 675 13.84 25.75 -4.32
N VAL A 676 13.24 24.64 -3.97
CA VAL A 676 12.68 24.40 -2.64
C VAL A 676 13.61 23.46 -1.89
N VAL A 677 13.99 23.86 -0.69
CA VAL A 677 14.81 23.08 0.25
C VAL A 677 14.11 23.13 1.59
N ILE A 678 13.53 22.00 2.01
CA ILE A 678 12.87 21.86 3.30
C ILE A 678 13.84 21.22 4.30
N TRP A 679 14.37 20.04 3.97
CA TRP A 679 15.29 19.26 4.81
C TRP A 679 16.68 19.10 4.20
#